data_80c12af5109954b22135ffd14a9aecd2
#
_entry.id   80c12af5109954b22135ffd14a9aecd2
#
_cell.length_a   1.000
_cell.length_b   1.000
_cell.length_c   1.000
_cell.angle_alpha   90.00
_cell.angle_beta   90.00
_cell.angle_gamma   90.00
#
_symmetry.space_group_name_H-M   'P 1'
#
loop_
_entity.id
_entity.type
_entity.pdbx_description
1 polymer ?
#
loop_
_entity_poly.entity_id
_entity_poly.type
_entity_poly.pdbx_seq_one_letter_code
_entity_poly.pdbx_strand_id
1 'polypeptide(L)'
;MVTLKDIAKHCNVSIATVSYVLNNTKSVSPETRERVMNAVQELGYIPNTVAKNLKNMSVREIGVVFTDIDDLCHSEILKGIMANAENYDYSLDISFSYNKPRLEEKIIQNFIGKNVDGIILMTCQPQNSEFFKESIFSRNIPTVFIERFPENFYGNFLSFDNYKVFNSITLKLIDKGYRRISLMCGFNNYFSEHECILGFSDALDASGIPNKPGNIIETVMSKEAAFRQAMYRIVQDPPEALLVSSELLTLGLMEAFDLCGVRVPEDCCVITLGEDCWNKTNYLPNILHTSRTAYLLGQRCVDTLVSNIKSPRFFEKEFMLFKDNVMDSGLDLPSVPKPPVIHETEKRNLKILAPSLPTLLSMSAVANEFEKKHNVHIEYDILSYKDLFNAIVKYADTGESRHDIYVFDVSWLTFMGKKDAFCDISDFIRGDENMHSHIVRRNLDNCKYAGRYIGFPIVGGTHILFYRKDLFDMPLMQRQFESMHNAPLRPPRTWTEFNAIARLFTKSYNPYSPTIYGTSVMGSIHEELSLELLIRLWSFGGGLYDAHGHLALNSSQNVKGFESMLESCRYAEQDFLETSIDQSFHSFGAGNTAMLISFTEYASNISNFVQSDIVSKVDYAMIPGGIPVNVGWNFGLSKNS
;
A
#
# COMPACT_ATOMS: atom_id res chain seq x y z
N MET A 1 22.51 -38.85 -8.92
CA MET A 1 23.30 -37.81 -8.25
C MET A 1 24.59 -38.44 -7.80
N VAL A 2 25.76 -37.90 -8.18
CA VAL A 2 27.07 -38.44 -7.82
C VAL A 2 27.28 -38.30 -6.31
N THR A 3 27.81 -39.32 -5.66
CA THR A 3 28.01 -39.36 -4.21
C THR A 3 29.52 -39.42 -3.85
N LEU A 4 29.87 -39.13 -2.59
CA LEU A 4 31.24 -39.31 -2.10
C LEU A 4 31.79 -40.73 -2.32
N LYS A 5 30.89 -41.74 -2.33
CA LYS A 5 31.24 -43.14 -2.58
C LYS A 5 31.64 -43.37 -4.07
N ASP A 6 31.02 -42.63 -4.97
CA ASP A 6 31.33 -42.72 -6.41
C ASP A 6 32.71 -42.11 -6.69
N ILE A 7 33.03 -40.95 -6.08
CA ILE A 7 34.36 -40.32 -6.17
C ILE A 7 35.42 -41.24 -5.55
N ALA A 8 35.14 -41.77 -4.38
CA ALA A 8 36.06 -42.68 -3.68
C ALA A 8 36.41 -43.91 -4.55
N LYS A 9 35.37 -44.46 -5.21
CA LYS A 9 35.53 -45.58 -6.14
C LYS A 9 36.33 -45.19 -7.39
N HIS A 10 36.04 -44.02 -7.97
CA HIS A 10 36.73 -43.50 -9.17
C HIS A 10 38.20 -43.24 -8.91
N CYS A 11 38.56 -42.67 -7.73
CA CYS A 11 39.93 -42.39 -7.35
C CYS A 11 40.65 -43.53 -6.68
N ASN A 12 40.01 -44.68 -6.42
CA ASN A 12 40.52 -45.82 -5.67
C ASN A 12 41.10 -45.40 -4.28
N VAL A 13 40.32 -44.59 -3.53
CA VAL A 13 40.64 -44.15 -2.18
C VAL A 13 39.48 -44.41 -1.23
N SER A 14 39.68 -44.26 0.08
CA SER A 14 38.58 -44.37 1.03
C SER A 14 37.65 -43.17 0.96
N ILE A 15 36.36 -43.35 1.32
CA ILE A 15 35.39 -42.22 1.46
C ILE A 15 35.93 -41.19 2.45
N ALA A 16 36.61 -41.63 3.52
CA ALA A 16 37.26 -40.75 4.49
C ALA A 16 38.35 -39.87 3.85
N THR A 17 39.15 -40.44 2.94
CA THR A 17 40.18 -39.70 2.20
C THR A 17 39.57 -38.63 1.31
N VAL A 18 38.49 -38.94 0.57
CA VAL A 18 37.74 -37.96 -0.23
C VAL A 18 37.22 -36.84 0.68
N SER A 19 36.61 -37.19 1.81
CA SER A 19 36.13 -36.22 2.81
C SER A 19 37.24 -35.34 3.37
N TYR A 20 38.44 -35.89 3.64
CA TYR A 20 39.58 -35.11 4.12
C TYR A 20 40.10 -34.12 3.07
N VAL A 21 40.13 -34.52 1.80
CA VAL A 21 40.51 -33.64 0.69
C VAL A 21 39.51 -32.51 0.51
N LEU A 22 38.21 -32.81 0.44
CA LEU A 22 37.15 -31.82 0.23
C LEU A 22 36.99 -30.84 1.40
N ASN A 23 37.19 -31.30 2.64
CA ASN A 23 37.02 -30.45 3.83
C ASN A 23 38.34 -29.90 4.39
N ASN A 24 39.48 -30.23 3.78
CA ASN A 24 40.82 -29.82 4.21
C ASN A 24 41.12 -30.10 5.70
N THR A 25 40.61 -31.21 6.25
CA THR A 25 40.62 -31.50 7.70
C THR A 25 41.83 -32.30 8.14
N LYS A 26 42.51 -33.00 7.22
CA LYS A 26 43.74 -33.73 7.50
C LYS A 26 44.70 -33.62 6.32
N SER A 27 45.99 -33.73 6.59
CA SER A 27 47.05 -33.75 5.56
C SER A 27 46.90 -34.98 4.68
N VAL A 28 46.77 -34.78 3.39
CA VAL A 28 46.74 -35.82 2.34
C VAL A 28 47.84 -35.49 1.34
N SER A 29 48.48 -36.51 0.73
CA SER A 29 49.55 -36.28 -0.22
C SER A 29 49.06 -35.39 -1.40
N PRO A 30 49.91 -34.49 -1.96
CA PRO A 30 49.58 -33.63 -3.06
C PRO A 30 48.98 -34.39 -4.25
N GLU A 31 49.55 -35.52 -4.58
CA GLU A 31 49.11 -36.41 -5.66
C GLU A 31 47.67 -36.95 -5.45
N THR A 32 47.35 -37.36 -4.22
CA THR A 32 46.01 -37.85 -3.88
C THR A 32 44.98 -36.72 -3.88
N ARG A 33 45.38 -35.52 -3.44
CA ARG A 33 44.53 -34.33 -3.46
C ARG A 33 44.17 -33.97 -4.89
N GLU A 34 45.15 -33.89 -5.77
CA GLU A 34 44.93 -33.55 -7.20
C GLU A 34 44.01 -34.58 -7.88
N ARG A 35 44.25 -35.87 -7.68
CA ARG A 35 43.43 -36.95 -8.22
C ARG A 35 41.96 -36.86 -7.76
N VAL A 36 41.73 -36.57 -6.48
CA VAL A 36 40.35 -36.41 -5.95
C VAL A 36 39.69 -35.15 -6.52
N MET A 37 40.41 -34.03 -6.61
CA MET A 37 39.84 -32.79 -7.15
C MET A 37 39.50 -32.91 -8.63
N ASN A 38 40.32 -33.58 -9.43
CA ASN A 38 40.06 -33.87 -10.83
C ASN A 38 38.80 -34.75 -10.99
N ALA A 39 38.67 -35.79 -10.17
CA ALA A 39 37.48 -36.65 -10.18
C ALA A 39 36.20 -35.91 -9.75
N VAL A 40 36.30 -34.95 -8.85
CA VAL A 40 35.17 -34.06 -8.46
C VAL A 40 34.69 -33.23 -9.66
N GLN A 41 35.61 -32.67 -10.44
CA GLN A 41 35.29 -31.91 -11.66
C GLN A 41 34.75 -32.82 -12.77
N GLU A 42 35.38 -33.94 -13.06
CA GLU A 42 34.98 -34.88 -14.10
C GLU A 42 33.59 -35.47 -13.88
N LEU A 43 33.26 -35.81 -12.63
CA LEU A 43 31.99 -36.42 -12.26
C LEU A 43 30.90 -35.38 -11.97
N GLY A 44 31.24 -34.09 -11.97
CA GLY A 44 30.29 -33.02 -11.67
C GLY A 44 29.69 -33.11 -10.25
N TYR A 45 30.51 -33.53 -9.28
CA TYR A 45 30.04 -33.68 -7.90
C TYR A 45 29.86 -32.33 -7.24
N ILE A 46 28.61 -32.06 -6.80
CA ILE A 46 28.28 -30.90 -5.97
C ILE A 46 28.16 -31.41 -4.51
N PRO A 47 28.96 -30.86 -3.57
CA PRO A 47 28.85 -31.23 -2.17
C PRO A 47 27.43 -31.02 -1.63
N ASN A 48 26.86 -32.04 -1.02
CA ASN A 48 25.54 -31.91 -0.36
C ASN A 48 25.75 -31.18 0.98
N THR A 49 25.44 -29.88 0.98
CA THR A 49 25.52 -29.01 2.15
C THR A 49 24.63 -29.48 3.29
N VAL A 50 23.45 -30.06 3.00
CA VAL A 50 22.53 -30.61 4.00
C VAL A 50 23.18 -31.75 4.81
N ALA A 51 23.89 -32.65 4.15
CA ALA A 51 24.59 -33.75 4.83
C ALA A 51 25.83 -33.27 5.64
N LYS A 52 26.47 -32.18 5.25
CA LYS A 52 27.57 -31.53 5.95
C LYS A 52 27.09 -30.79 7.19
N ASN A 53 25.96 -30.11 7.08
CA ASN A 53 25.36 -29.32 8.14
C ASN A 53 24.78 -30.19 9.27
N LEU A 54 24.21 -31.36 8.95
CA LEU A 54 23.77 -32.36 9.95
C LEU A 54 24.90 -32.85 10.85
N LYS A 55 26.16 -32.79 10.40
CA LYS A 55 27.31 -33.23 11.16
C LYS A 55 27.94 -32.15 12.06
N ASN A 56 27.73 -30.88 11.75
CA ASN A 56 28.38 -29.74 12.41
C ASN A 56 27.43 -28.93 13.31
N MET A 57 26.14 -29.26 13.42
CA MET A 57 25.09 -28.50 14.15
C MET A 57 24.96 -27.00 13.78
N SER A 58 25.58 -26.54 12.70
CA SER A 58 25.48 -25.16 12.19
C SER A 58 25.19 -25.19 10.70
N VAL A 59 24.14 -24.47 10.29
CA VAL A 59 23.71 -24.41 8.88
C VAL A 59 24.52 -23.36 8.13
N ARG A 60 25.22 -22.48 8.84
CA ARG A 60 25.91 -21.31 8.28
C ARG A 60 24.98 -20.43 7.46
N GLU A 61 23.78 -20.24 7.96
CA GLU A 61 22.74 -19.45 7.32
C GLU A 61 22.19 -18.43 8.31
N ILE A 62 22.03 -17.18 7.86
CA ILE A 62 21.41 -16.08 8.61
C ILE A 62 20.10 -15.74 7.94
N GLY A 63 19.01 -15.71 8.71
CA GLY A 63 17.72 -15.19 8.27
C GLY A 63 17.73 -13.66 8.32
N VAL A 64 17.26 -13.02 7.26
CA VAL A 64 17.14 -11.54 7.17
C VAL A 64 15.74 -11.16 6.81
N VAL A 65 15.08 -10.32 7.64
CA VAL A 65 13.75 -9.82 7.39
C VAL A 65 13.76 -8.30 7.33
N PHE A 66 13.27 -7.76 6.22
CA PHE A 66 12.95 -6.34 6.07
C PHE A 66 11.45 -6.15 5.86
N THR A 67 10.97 -4.92 6.08
CA THR A 67 9.59 -4.56 5.78
C THR A 67 9.33 -4.47 4.28
N ASP A 68 10.28 -3.93 3.52
CA ASP A 68 10.24 -3.79 2.06
C ASP A 68 11.66 -3.59 1.51
N ILE A 69 11.79 -3.50 0.19
CA ILE A 69 13.05 -3.19 -0.50
C ILE A 69 12.98 -1.86 -1.27
N ASP A 70 11.83 -1.21 -1.28
CA ASP A 70 11.60 -0.01 -2.09
C ASP A 70 12.28 1.21 -1.46
N ASP A 71 12.47 1.22 -0.13
CA ASP A 71 13.27 2.23 0.56
C ASP A 71 14.77 2.01 0.31
N LEU A 72 15.44 3.04 -0.21
CA LEU A 72 16.87 2.96 -0.55
C LEU A 72 17.74 2.66 0.68
N CYS A 73 17.37 3.17 1.85
CA CYS A 73 18.06 2.86 3.10
C CYS A 73 18.06 1.35 3.38
N HIS A 74 16.91 0.68 3.22
CA HIS A 74 16.82 -0.78 3.41
C HIS A 74 17.70 -1.53 2.43
N SER A 75 17.73 -1.10 1.17
CA SER A 75 18.58 -1.73 0.15
C SER A 75 20.07 -1.53 0.43
N GLU A 76 20.49 -0.36 0.93
CA GLU A 76 21.90 -0.12 1.30
C GLU A 76 22.30 -0.89 2.57
N ILE A 77 21.43 -0.98 3.58
CA ILE A 77 21.66 -1.85 4.75
C ILE A 77 21.83 -3.31 4.29
N LEU A 78 20.94 -3.78 3.40
CA LEU A 78 21.00 -5.14 2.87
C LEU A 78 22.32 -5.43 2.12
N LYS A 79 22.79 -4.49 1.30
CA LYS A 79 24.10 -4.60 0.64
C LYS A 79 25.24 -4.72 1.65
N GLY A 80 25.19 -3.95 2.73
CA GLY A 80 26.17 -4.06 3.83
C GLY A 80 26.13 -5.41 4.53
N ILE A 81 24.92 -5.93 4.79
CA ILE A 81 24.72 -7.28 5.36
C ILE A 81 25.29 -8.34 4.42
N MET A 82 24.98 -8.30 3.13
CA MET A 82 25.45 -9.26 2.14
C MET A 82 26.97 -9.29 2.07
N ALA A 83 27.59 -8.11 1.93
CA ALA A 83 29.05 -8.01 1.81
C ALA A 83 29.79 -8.53 3.07
N ASN A 84 29.24 -8.29 4.26
CA ASN A 84 29.90 -8.73 5.48
C ASN A 84 29.57 -10.17 5.86
N ALA A 85 28.41 -10.70 5.51
CA ALA A 85 28.05 -12.12 5.70
C ALA A 85 29.02 -13.04 4.91
N GLU A 86 29.37 -12.63 3.68
CA GLU A 86 30.37 -13.34 2.86
C GLU A 86 31.74 -13.44 3.55
N ASN A 87 32.18 -12.37 4.23
CA ASN A 87 33.46 -12.39 4.99
C ASN A 87 33.47 -13.41 6.13
N TYR A 88 32.29 -13.78 6.64
CA TYR A 88 32.13 -14.77 7.70
C TYR A 88 31.70 -16.15 7.21
N ASP A 89 31.64 -16.38 5.90
CA ASP A 89 31.20 -17.64 5.30
C ASP A 89 29.71 -17.99 5.63
N TYR A 90 28.83 -16.98 5.75
CA TYR A 90 27.41 -17.17 5.96
C TYR A 90 26.61 -16.97 4.65
N SER A 91 25.68 -17.87 4.39
CA SER A 91 24.61 -17.65 3.41
C SER A 91 23.46 -16.85 4.04
N LEU A 92 22.69 -16.16 3.22
CA LEU A 92 21.56 -15.37 3.67
C LEU A 92 20.25 -15.92 3.11
N ASP A 93 19.24 -16.05 3.96
CA ASP A 93 17.85 -16.26 3.58
C ASP A 93 17.10 -14.95 3.78
N ILE A 94 16.85 -14.22 2.69
CA ILE A 94 16.30 -12.86 2.71
C ILE A 94 14.81 -12.93 2.39
N SER A 95 13.98 -12.29 3.23
CA SER A 95 12.54 -12.24 3.09
C SER A 95 11.98 -10.86 3.44
N PHE A 96 10.82 -10.52 2.88
CA PHE A 96 10.15 -9.24 3.11
C PHE A 96 8.78 -9.44 3.73
N SER A 97 8.49 -8.72 4.81
CA SER A 97 7.22 -8.81 5.54
C SER A 97 6.12 -7.90 4.98
N TYR A 98 6.49 -6.89 4.18
CA TYR A 98 5.58 -5.86 3.64
C TYR A 98 4.71 -5.21 4.72
N ASN A 99 5.29 -4.98 5.90
CA ASN A 99 4.60 -4.49 7.09
C ASN A 99 3.37 -5.33 7.52
N LYS A 100 3.40 -6.66 7.24
CA LYS A 100 2.32 -7.60 7.58
C LYS A 100 2.77 -8.53 8.71
N PRO A 101 2.28 -8.35 9.95
CA PRO A 101 2.71 -9.15 11.10
C PRO A 101 2.55 -10.66 10.90
N ARG A 102 1.44 -11.13 10.33
CA ARG A 102 1.22 -12.56 10.05
C ARG A 102 2.21 -13.14 9.03
N LEU A 103 2.65 -12.34 8.05
CA LEU A 103 3.65 -12.78 7.08
C LEU A 103 5.02 -12.87 7.75
N GLU A 104 5.38 -11.88 8.57
CA GLU A 104 6.61 -11.90 9.36
C GLU A 104 6.68 -13.14 10.26
N GLU A 105 5.58 -13.47 10.95
CA GLU A 105 5.49 -14.70 11.77
C GLU A 105 5.79 -15.97 10.95
N LYS A 106 5.20 -16.11 9.76
CA LYS A 106 5.46 -17.24 8.87
C LYS A 106 6.92 -17.29 8.41
N ILE A 107 7.52 -16.15 8.08
CA ILE A 107 8.92 -16.05 7.67
C ILE A 107 9.82 -16.53 8.82
N ILE A 108 9.60 -16.01 10.03
CA ILE A 108 10.37 -16.39 11.20
C ILE A 108 10.20 -17.88 11.54
N GLN A 109 8.98 -18.41 11.46
CA GLN A 109 8.75 -19.84 11.64
C GLN A 109 9.50 -20.71 10.61
N ASN A 110 9.61 -20.25 9.37
CA ASN A 110 10.40 -20.92 8.33
C ASN A 110 11.90 -20.89 8.68
N PHE A 111 12.42 -19.76 9.15
CA PHE A 111 13.83 -19.67 9.60
C PHE A 111 14.11 -20.60 10.76
N ILE A 112 13.19 -20.67 11.74
CA ILE A 112 13.28 -21.62 12.85
C ILE A 112 13.28 -23.07 12.33
N GLY A 113 12.40 -23.38 11.37
CA GLY A 113 12.32 -24.71 10.76
C GLY A 113 13.58 -25.10 9.97
N LYS A 114 14.27 -24.13 9.40
CA LYS A 114 15.57 -24.32 8.71
C LYS A 114 16.75 -24.36 9.67
N ASN A 115 16.59 -24.04 10.95
CA ASN A 115 17.62 -23.91 11.96
C ASN A 115 18.70 -22.89 11.57
N VAL A 116 18.31 -21.69 11.14
CA VAL A 116 19.25 -20.61 10.88
C VAL A 116 20.07 -20.29 12.14
N ASP A 117 21.33 -19.91 11.99
CA ASP A 117 22.23 -19.66 13.12
C ASP A 117 21.91 -18.34 13.86
N GLY A 118 21.21 -17.41 13.18
CA GLY A 118 20.75 -16.15 13.75
C GLY A 118 19.84 -15.37 12.80
N ILE A 119 19.24 -14.31 13.32
CA ILE A 119 18.26 -13.50 12.58
C ILE A 119 18.62 -12.02 12.67
N ILE A 120 18.59 -11.33 11.54
CA ILE A 120 18.60 -9.87 11.43
C ILE A 120 17.19 -9.44 11.04
N LEU A 121 16.56 -8.54 11.82
CA LEU A 121 15.14 -8.30 11.74
C LEU A 121 14.78 -6.82 11.87
N MET A 122 14.16 -6.25 10.83
CA MET A 122 13.37 -5.04 10.92
C MET A 122 11.91 -5.45 11.11
N THR A 123 11.43 -5.42 12.36
CA THR A 123 10.11 -5.96 12.69
C THR A 123 8.97 -5.01 12.32
N CYS A 124 7.83 -5.60 11.94
CA CYS A 124 6.55 -4.91 11.81
C CYS A 124 5.51 -5.34 12.86
N GLN A 125 5.92 -6.16 13.83
CA GLN A 125 5.04 -6.55 14.93
C GLN A 125 4.71 -5.35 15.84
N PRO A 126 3.50 -5.30 16.41
CA PRO A 126 3.19 -4.36 17.47
C PRO A 126 4.18 -4.47 18.64
N GLN A 127 4.47 -3.35 19.29
CA GLN A 127 5.44 -3.32 20.39
C GLN A 127 5.13 -4.32 21.51
N ASN A 128 3.85 -4.55 21.82
CA ASN A 128 3.37 -5.48 22.85
C ASN A 128 3.17 -6.92 22.37
N SER A 129 3.70 -7.30 21.19
CA SER A 129 3.55 -8.65 20.66
C SER A 129 4.29 -9.69 21.50
N GLU A 130 3.61 -10.74 21.94
CA GLU A 130 4.21 -11.90 22.64
C GLU A 130 4.88 -12.89 21.68
N PHE A 131 4.71 -12.73 20.37
CA PHE A 131 5.21 -13.65 19.36
C PHE A 131 6.72 -13.92 19.47
N PHE A 132 7.53 -12.88 19.67
CA PHE A 132 8.99 -13.04 19.76
C PHE A 132 9.42 -13.80 21.02
N LYS A 133 8.70 -13.60 22.13
CA LYS A 133 8.96 -14.31 23.38
C LYS A 133 8.76 -15.81 23.21
N GLU A 134 7.70 -16.21 22.52
CA GLU A 134 7.35 -17.61 22.30
C GLU A 134 8.17 -18.27 21.20
N SER A 135 8.56 -17.53 20.17
CA SER A 135 9.23 -18.07 18.99
C SER A 135 10.76 -17.97 19.05
N ILE A 136 11.31 -16.77 19.20
CA ILE A 136 12.74 -16.49 19.10
C ILE A 136 13.42 -16.62 20.46
N PHE A 137 12.92 -15.88 21.47
CA PHE A 137 13.62 -15.76 22.75
C PHE A 137 13.58 -17.05 23.56
N SER A 138 12.45 -17.78 23.55
CA SER A 138 12.35 -19.10 24.20
C SER A 138 13.32 -20.15 23.64
N ARG A 139 13.78 -19.95 22.40
CA ARG A 139 14.71 -20.85 21.71
C ARG A 139 16.15 -20.35 21.72
N ASN A 140 16.38 -19.19 22.33
CA ASN A 140 17.69 -18.53 22.39
C ASN A 140 18.33 -18.33 21.00
N ILE A 141 17.52 -17.92 20.00
CA ILE A 141 18.04 -17.63 18.67
C ILE A 141 18.71 -16.24 18.68
N PRO A 142 20.01 -16.13 18.37
CA PRO A 142 20.69 -14.86 18.29
C PRO A 142 19.98 -13.93 17.32
N THR A 143 19.60 -12.73 17.77
CA THR A 143 18.83 -11.79 16.97
C THR A 143 19.38 -10.38 17.09
N VAL A 144 19.45 -9.69 15.95
CA VAL A 144 19.75 -8.26 15.86
C VAL A 144 18.54 -7.56 15.26
N PHE A 145 17.97 -6.63 16.02
CA PHE A 145 16.90 -5.76 15.54
C PHE A 145 17.47 -4.50 14.89
N ILE A 146 16.86 -4.06 13.80
CA ILE A 146 17.23 -2.83 13.08
C ILE A 146 16.07 -1.86 13.10
N GLU A 147 16.30 -0.59 13.45
CA GLU A 147 15.36 0.53 13.39
C GLU A 147 14.07 0.33 14.21
N ARG A 148 13.62 -0.90 14.42
CA ARG A 148 12.40 -1.26 15.13
C ARG A 148 12.65 -2.47 16.01
N PHE A 149 12.05 -2.48 17.20
CA PHE A 149 12.14 -3.58 18.16
C PHE A 149 10.85 -3.73 18.96
N PRO A 150 10.53 -4.93 19.49
CA PRO A 150 9.41 -5.12 20.40
C PRO A 150 9.77 -4.60 21.81
N GLU A 151 8.76 -4.25 22.62
CA GLU A 151 8.91 -3.69 23.97
C GLU A 151 9.81 -4.53 24.88
N ASN A 152 9.64 -5.84 24.83
CA ASN A 152 10.35 -6.80 25.68
C ASN A 152 11.33 -7.66 24.87
N PHE A 153 12.18 -7.01 24.05
CA PHE A 153 13.16 -7.75 23.25
C PHE A 153 14.37 -8.19 24.08
N TYR A 154 14.99 -9.25 23.61
CA TYR A 154 16.30 -9.72 24.04
C TYR A 154 17.21 -9.79 22.82
N GLY A 155 18.44 -9.29 22.94
CA GLY A 155 19.39 -9.19 21.84
C GLY A 155 19.87 -7.77 21.61
N ASN A 156 20.45 -7.55 20.44
CA ASN A 156 20.99 -6.25 20.08
C ASN A 156 20.01 -5.48 19.21
N PHE A 157 19.99 -4.17 19.42
CA PHE A 157 19.27 -3.22 18.60
C PHE A 157 20.25 -2.21 18.02
N LEU A 158 20.18 -2.01 16.70
CA LEU A 158 20.96 -1.03 15.97
C LEU A 158 20.03 -0.07 15.22
N SER A 159 20.25 1.22 15.38
CA SER A 159 19.50 2.27 14.71
C SER A 159 20.36 3.50 14.47
N PHE A 160 19.92 4.40 13.61
CA PHE A 160 20.50 5.75 13.52
C PHE A 160 20.05 6.61 14.70
N ASP A 161 20.82 7.65 15.01
CA ASP A 161 20.47 8.66 16.03
C ASP A 161 19.53 9.71 15.40
N ASN A 162 18.31 9.27 15.08
CA ASN A 162 17.31 10.11 14.39
C ASN A 162 16.90 11.32 15.23
N TYR A 163 16.85 11.17 16.57
CA TYR A 163 16.59 12.29 17.47
C TYR A 163 17.58 13.42 17.25
N LYS A 164 18.88 13.13 17.29
CA LYS A 164 19.94 14.11 17.11
C LYS A 164 19.87 14.77 15.74
N VAL A 165 19.62 14.00 14.69
CA VAL A 165 19.52 14.50 13.31
C VAL A 165 18.37 15.50 13.18
N PHE A 166 17.15 15.11 13.56
CA PHE A 166 15.98 15.99 13.43
C PHE A 166 16.02 17.19 14.35
N ASN A 167 16.54 17.05 15.57
CA ASN A 167 16.74 18.15 16.49
C ASN A 167 17.70 19.20 15.90
N SER A 168 18.87 18.77 15.44
CA SER A 168 19.89 19.67 14.89
C SER A 168 19.44 20.36 13.60
N ILE A 169 18.77 19.64 12.68
CA ILE A 169 18.27 20.23 11.44
C ILE A 169 17.20 21.28 11.76
N THR A 170 16.29 20.97 12.65
CA THR A 170 15.23 21.89 13.05
C THR A 170 15.80 23.16 13.69
N LEU A 171 16.79 23.04 14.59
CA LEU A 171 17.48 24.20 15.18
C LEU A 171 18.19 25.03 14.10
N LYS A 172 18.90 24.40 13.15
CA LYS A 172 19.56 25.12 12.04
C LYS A 172 18.56 25.90 11.18
N LEU A 173 17.39 25.32 10.88
CA LEU A 173 16.31 26.00 10.17
C LEU A 173 15.83 27.23 10.95
N ILE A 174 15.59 27.07 12.25
CA ILE A 174 15.15 28.16 13.14
C ILE A 174 16.18 29.28 13.20
N ASP A 175 17.46 28.93 13.35
CA ASP A 175 18.56 29.90 13.37
C ASP A 175 18.69 30.68 12.03
N LYS A 176 18.37 30.02 10.91
CA LYS A 176 18.33 30.67 9.57
C LYS A 176 17.09 31.56 9.38
N GLY A 177 16.13 31.53 10.31
CA GLY A 177 14.95 32.38 10.31
C GLY A 177 13.64 31.72 9.90
N TYR A 178 13.63 30.40 9.62
CA TYR A 178 12.39 29.63 9.36
C TYR A 178 11.49 29.57 10.60
N ARG A 179 10.19 29.70 10.40
CA ARG A 179 9.19 29.66 11.50
C ARG A 179 8.04 28.70 11.25
N ARG A 180 7.66 28.49 10.00
CA ARG A 180 6.63 27.52 9.59
C ARG A 180 7.32 26.25 9.14
N ILE A 181 7.65 25.38 10.11
CA ILE A 181 8.36 24.13 9.87
C ILE A 181 7.40 22.98 10.16
N SER A 182 7.37 21.98 9.29
CA SER A 182 6.57 20.76 9.48
C SER A 182 7.43 19.51 9.31
N LEU A 183 6.94 18.40 9.85
CA LEU A 183 7.55 17.08 9.73
C LEU A 183 6.55 16.11 9.11
N MET A 184 6.94 15.39 8.03
CA MET A 184 6.23 14.24 7.51
C MET A 184 7.02 12.97 7.87
N CYS A 185 6.38 12.03 8.55
CA CYS A 185 7.04 10.85 9.10
C CYS A 185 6.11 9.63 9.15
N GLY A 186 6.66 8.47 9.48
CA GLY A 186 5.89 7.28 9.84
C GLY A 186 5.16 7.44 11.18
N PHE A 187 4.45 6.38 11.59
CA PHE A 187 3.69 6.42 12.84
C PHE A 187 4.59 6.41 14.07
N ASN A 188 4.21 7.20 15.06
CA ASN A 188 4.93 7.39 16.34
C ASN A 188 5.14 6.10 17.17
N ASN A 189 4.47 5.02 16.85
CA ASN A 189 4.65 3.71 17.51
C ASN A 189 5.91 2.94 17.04
N TYR A 190 6.64 3.43 16.04
CA TYR A 190 7.93 2.89 15.63
C TYR A 190 9.06 3.73 16.25
N PHE A 191 10.07 3.07 16.81
CA PHE A 191 11.17 3.73 17.50
C PHE A 191 11.86 4.80 16.64
N SER A 192 12.23 4.46 15.41
CA SER A 192 12.91 5.40 14.50
C SER A 192 12.09 6.66 14.23
N GLU A 193 10.78 6.52 14.04
CA GLU A 193 9.86 7.63 13.78
C GLU A 193 9.58 8.44 15.04
N HIS A 194 9.46 7.76 16.18
CA HIS A 194 9.35 8.42 17.48
C HIS A 194 10.53 9.34 17.77
N GLU A 195 11.75 8.88 17.50
CA GLU A 195 12.97 9.69 17.65
C GLU A 195 12.97 10.91 16.71
N CYS A 196 12.48 10.78 15.48
CA CYS A 196 12.31 11.91 14.56
C CYS A 196 11.34 12.96 15.14
N ILE A 197 10.19 12.49 15.65
CA ILE A 197 9.14 13.34 16.23
C ILE A 197 9.65 14.05 17.49
N LEU A 198 10.32 13.33 18.39
CA LEU A 198 10.90 13.91 19.60
C LEU A 198 11.97 14.96 19.27
N GLY A 199 12.92 14.62 18.39
CA GLY A 199 13.97 15.56 18.01
C GLY A 199 13.42 16.84 17.39
N PHE A 200 12.44 16.73 16.51
CA PHE A 200 11.73 17.87 15.92
C PHE A 200 10.99 18.71 16.97
N SER A 201 10.20 18.04 17.83
CA SER A 201 9.37 18.72 18.84
C SER A 201 10.22 19.46 19.87
N ASP A 202 11.25 18.81 20.41
CA ASP A 202 12.16 19.41 21.39
C ASP A 202 12.90 20.64 20.84
N ALA A 203 13.25 20.63 19.56
CA ALA A 203 13.88 21.78 18.93
C ALA A 203 12.93 22.97 18.78
N LEU A 204 11.66 22.74 18.45
CA LEU A 204 10.64 23.79 18.42
C LEU A 204 10.39 24.36 19.83
N ASP A 205 10.23 23.49 20.81
CA ASP A 205 9.95 23.87 22.20
C ASP A 205 11.11 24.66 22.79
N ALA A 206 12.36 24.23 22.58
CA ALA A 206 13.56 24.92 23.03
C ALA A 206 13.70 26.32 22.42
N SER A 207 13.13 26.52 21.23
CA SER A 207 13.15 27.79 20.51
C SER A 207 11.90 28.65 20.74
N GLY A 208 10.96 28.20 21.58
CA GLY A 208 9.72 28.91 21.86
C GLY A 208 8.75 28.99 20.67
N ILE A 209 8.88 28.10 19.69
CA ILE A 209 7.97 28.00 18.54
C ILE A 209 6.88 26.98 18.88
N PRO A 210 5.58 27.39 18.88
CA PRO A 210 4.50 26.46 19.21
C PRO A 210 4.44 25.28 18.24
N ASN A 211 4.50 24.05 18.80
CA ASN A 211 4.22 22.85 18.03
C ASN A 211 2.70 22.71 17.89
N LYS A 212 2.15 23.17 16.77
CA LYS A 212 0.71 23.16 16.49
C LYS A 212 0.25 21.78 16.03
N PRO A 213 -1.00 21.39 16.32
CA PRO A 213 -1.62 20.22 15.67
C PRO A 213 -1.56 20.41 14.14
N GLY A 214 -0.96 19.45 13.46
CA GLY A 214 -0.75 19.52 12.01
C GLY A 214 0.67 19.84 11.55
N ASN A 215 1.56 20.30 12.42
CA ASN A 215 2.98 20.42 12.08
C ASN A 215 3.65 19.05 11.91
N ILE A 216 3.11 18.01 12.55
CA ILE A 216 3.55 16.62 12.40
C ILE A 216 2.49 15.88 11.58
N ILE A 217 2.92 15.31 10.47
CA ILE A 217 2.08 14.60 9.51
C ILE A 217 2.51 13.13 9.53
N GLU A 218 1.87 12.38 10.42
CA GLU A 218 2.10 10.93 10.48
C GLU A 218 1.38 10.22 9.34
N THR A 219 2.07 9.30 8.68
CA THR A 219 1.50 8.53 7.57
C THR A 219 2.12 7.14 7.48
N VAL A 220 1.52 6.29 6.67
CA VAL A 220 2.12 5.01 6.31
C VAL A 220 3.37 5.25 5.47
N MET A 221 4.41 4.46 5.70
CA MET A 221 5.67 4.50 4.97
C MET A 221 5.47 3.96 3.54
N SER A 222 4.80 4.76 2.70
CA SER A 222 4.62 4.48 1.27
C SER A 222 4.53 5.77 0.45
N LYS A 223 4.95 5.69 -0.80
CA LYS A 223 4.90 6.79 -1.76
C LYS A 223 3.47 7.32 -1.92
N GLU A 224 2.49 6.42 -2.08
CA GLU A 224 1.08 6.77 -2.30
C GLU A 224 0.45 7.45 -1.07
N ALA A 225 0.83 7.01 0.13
CA ALA A 225 0.33 7.62 1.36
C ALA A 225 0.91 9.02 1.56
N ALA A 226 2.19 9.22 1.29
CA ALA A 226 2.84 10.52 1.32
C ALA A 226 2.25 11.48 0.28
N PHE A 227 2.04 11.00 -0.95
CA PHE A 227 1.36 11.77 -2.00
C PHE A 227 -0.01 12.27 -1.52
N ARG A 228 -0.85 11.38 -0.97
CA ARG A 228 -2.17 11.75 -0.46
C ARG A 228 -2.09 12.77 0.68
N GLN A 229 -1.19 12.57 1.66
CA GLN A 229 -1.04 13.53 2.76
C GLN A 229 -0.54 14.90 2.26
N ALA A 230 0.38 14.91 1.30
CA ALA A 230 0.85 16.14 0.69
C ALA A 230 -0.29 16.89 -0.02
N MET A 231 -1.10 16.17 -0.80
CA MET A 231 -2.27 16.72 -1.49
C MET A 231 -3.30 17.33 -0.53
N TYR A 232 -3.56 16.67 0.60
CA TYR A 232 -4.57 17.13 1.56
C TYR A 232 -4.11 18.28 2.44
N ARG A 233 -2.83 18.30 2.85
CA ARG A 233 -2.40 19.12 3.98
C ARG A 233 -1.31 20.14 3.63
N ILE A 234 -0.59 19.93 2.54
CA ILE A 234 0.66 20.67 2.29
C ILE A 234 0.57 21.56 1.07
N VAL A 235 0.08 21.04 -0.06
CA VAL A 235 0.16 21.74 -1.36
C VAL A 235 -0.60 23.07 -1.41
N GLN A 236 -1.64 23.24 -0.59
CA GLN A 236 -2.45 24.46 -0.56
C GLN A 236 -1.79 25.58 0.24
N ASP A 237 -1.12 25.24 1.34
CA ASP A 237 -0.36 26.17 2.18
C ASP A 237 0.96 25.52 2.61
N PRO A 238 1.95 25.44 1.69
CA PRO A 238 3.22 24.80 1.99
C PRO A 238 3.91 25.48 3.17
N PRO A 239 4.50 24.71 4.12
CA PRO A 239 5.35 25.27 5.14
C PRO A 239 6.61 25.87 4.52
N GLU A 240 7.28 26.77 5.22
CA GLU A 240 8.57 27.32 4.78
C GLU A 240 9.63 26.23 4.64
N ALA A 241 9.59 25.22 5.55
CA ALA A 241 10.41 24.02 5.46
C ALA A 241 9.61 22.77 5.84
N LEU A 242 9.88 21.68 5.14
CA LEU A 242 9.32 20.37 5.41
C LEU A 242 10.44 19.34 5.58
N LEU A 243 10.51 18.78 6.78
CA LEU A 243 11.37 17.63 7.08
C LEU A 243 10.63 16.34 6.73
N VAL A 244 11.33 15.38 6.15
CA VAL A 244 10.75 14.10 5.76
C VAL A 244 11.61 12.95 6.29
N SER A 245 11.00 11.97 6.95
CA SER A 245 11.76 10.91 7.65
C SER A 245 12.29 9.82 6.73
N SER A 246 11.86 9.75 5.47
CA SER A 246 12.38 8.77 4.52
C SER A 246 12.34 9.24 3.07
N GLU A 247 13.17 8.60 2.24
CA GLU A 247 13.16 8.78 0.79
C GLU A 247 11.82 8.43 0.18
N LEU A 248 11.24 7.32 0.59
CA LEU A 248 9.98 6.83 0.03
C LEU A 248 8.83 7.83 0.22
N LEU A 249 8.76 8.46 1.40
CA LEU A 249 7.81 9.56 1.65
C LEU A 249 8.14 10.79 0.80
N THR A 250 9.43 11.08 0.62
CA THR A 250 9.89 12.21 -0.19
C THR A 250 9.47 12.06 -1.66
N LEU A 251 9.57 10.86 -2.22
CA LEU A 251 9.12 10.60 -3.60
C LEU A 251 7.63 10.91 -3.79
N GLY A 252 6.78 10.49 -2.86
CA GLY A 252 5.36 10.79 -2.90
C GLY A 252 5.05 12.28 -2.73
N LEU A 253 5.77 12.95 -1.82
CA LEU A 253 5.66 14.38 -1.61
C LEU A 253 6.04 15.16 -2.89
N MET A 254 7.16 14.81 -3.52
CA MET A 254 7.64 15.50 -4.72
C MET A 254 6.71 15.31 -5.91
N GLU A 255 6.12 14.13 -6.07
CA GLU A 255 5.10 13.91 -7.10
C GLU A 255 3.87 14.81 -6.90
N ALA A 256 3.44 15.01 -5.64
CA ALA A 256 2.37 15.95 -5.31
C ALA A 256 2.78 17.41 -5.59
N PHE A 257 4.01 17.78 -5.26
CA PHE A 257 4.54 19.12 -5.48
C PHE A 257 4.67 19.43 -6.98
N ASP A 258 5.21 18.51 -7.76
CA ASP A 258 5.32 18.64 -9.22
C ASP A 258 3.93 18.79 -9.85
N LEU A 259 2.97 17.97 -9.44
CA LEU A 259 1.60 18.02 -9.93
C LEU A 259 0.90 19.36 -9.60
N CYS A 260 1.18 19.92 -8.42
CA CYS A 260 0.56 21.16 -7.94
C CYS A 260 1.40 22.41 -8.22
N GLY A 261 2.56 22.26 -8.87
CA GLY A 261 3.47 23.37 -9.21
C GLY A 261 4.09 24.05 -7.98
N VAL A 262 4.26 23.33 -6.86
CA VAL A 262 5.00 23.79 -5.68
C VAL A 262 6.49 23.65 -5.96
N ARG A 263 7.21 24.75 -5.97
CA ARG A 263 8.64 24.78 -6.32
C ARG A 263 9.50 24.55 -5.09
N VAL A 264 10.49 23.68 -5.23
CA VAL A 264 11.50 23.42 -4.20
C VAL A 264 12.84 23.99 -4.69
N PRO A 265 13.53 24.84 -3.92
CA PRO A 265 13.23 25.28 -2.55
C PRO A 265 12.41 26.58 -2.45
N GLU A 266 11.98 27.21 -3.56
CA GLU A 266 11.45 28.56 -3.61
C GLU A 266 10.14 28.76 -2.83
N ASP A 267 9.23 27.77 -2.88
CA ASP A 267 7.94 27.80 -2.19
C ASP A 267 7.98 26.98 -0.88
N CYS A 268 8.81 25.94 -0.82
CA CYS A 268 9.03 25.08 0.35
C CYS A 268 10.43 24.46 0.31
N CYS A 269 11.20 24.64 1.37
CA CYS A 269 12.48 23.93 1.52
C CYS A 269 12.22 22.51 2.00
N VAL A 270 12.57 21.48 1.21
CA VAL A 270 12.42 20.07 1.59
C VAL A 270 13.76 19.50 2.02
N ILE A 271 13.77 18.88 3.21
CA ILE A 271 14.95 18.20 3.75
C ILE A 271 14.55 16.78 4.13
N THR A 272 15.26 15.79 3.61
CA THR A 272 14.98 14.39 3.86
C THR A 272 16.17 13.63 4.44
N LEU A 273 15.91 12.48 5.05
CA LEU A 273 16.95 11.49 5.28
C LEU A 273 17.31 10.85 3.94
N GLY A 274 18.58 10.86 3.59
CA GLY A 274 19.10 10.32 2.33
C GLY A 274 20.28 9.40 2.55
N GLU A 275 20.81 8.85 1.47
CA GLU A 275 21.97 7.97 1.47
C GLU A 275 23.12 8.58 0.67
N ASP A 276 24.36 8.19 1.00
CA ASP A 276 25.56 8.69 0.32
C ASP A 276 25.55 8.48 -1.21
N CYS A 277 24.83 7.47 -1.69
CA CYS A 277 24.70 7.19 -3.11
C CYS A 277 23.88 8.26 -3.87
N TRP A 278 23.02 9.04 -3.20
CA TRP A 278 22.22 10.11 -3.82
C TRP A 278 23.09 11.20 -4.44
N ASN A 279 24.17 11.55 -3.76
CA ASN A 279 25.14 12.54 -4.26
C ASN A 279 25.77 12.13 -5.61
N LYS A 280 25.76 10.82 -5.93
CA LYS A 280 26.34 10.29 -7.16
C LYS A 280 25.37 10.25 -8.34
N THR A 281 24.07 10.23 -8.06
CA THR A 281 23.02 10.01 -9.08
C THR A 281 22.21 11.25 -9.41
N ASN A 282 22.30 12.32 -8.61
CA ASN A 282 21.46 13.54 -8.72
C ASN A 282 19.96 13.20 -8.80
N TYR A 283 19.54 12.23 -7.99
CA TYR A 283 18.26 11.54 -8.08
C TYR A 283 17.05 12.45 -7.83
N LEU A 284 17.19 13.42 -6.92
CA LEU A 284 16.18 14.43 -6.61
C LEU A 284 16.86 15.81 -6.57
N PRO A 285 16.95 16.51 -7.70
CA PRO A 285 17.55 17.86 -7.73
C PRO A 285 16.71 18.81 -6.85
N ASN A 286 17.40 19.74 -6.18
CA ASN A 286 16.82 20.76 -5.30
C ASN A 286 16.32 20.28 -3.92
N ILE A 287 16.41 19.00 -3.58
CA ILE A 287 16.13 18.51 -2.24
C ILE A 287 17.41 18.43 -1.43
N LEU A 288 17.36 18.99 -0.23
CA LEU A 288 18.43 18.80 0.72
C LEU A 288 18.27 17.45 1.42
N HIS A 289 19.37 16.75 1.60
CA HIS A 289 19.35 15.47 2.32
C HIS A 289 20.52 15.37 3.30
N THR A 290 20.28 14.62 4.36
CA THR A 290 21.34 14.16 5.25
C THR A 290 21.83 12.82 4.74
N SER A 291 23.12 12.62 4.64
CA SER A 291 23.67 11.31 4.24
C SER A 291 23.71 10.39 5.44
N ARG A 292 23.11 9.20 5.32
CA ARG A 292 23.25 8.10 6.27
C ARG A 292 24.27 7.10 5.78
N THR A 293 24.90 6.39 6.71
CA THR A 293 25.86 5.34 6.40
C THR A 293 25.19 3.96 6.51
N ALA A 294 24.07 3.78 5.80
CA ALA A 294 23.25 2.58 5.87
C ALA A 294 24.02 1.29 5.53
N TYR A 295 24.92 1.36 4.56
CA TYR A 295 25.81 0.24 4.23
C TYR A 295 26.66 -0.19 5.45
N LEU A 296 27.25 0.76 6.19
CA LEU A 296 28.05 0.45 7.39
C LEU A 296 27.19 -0.09 8.53
N LEU A 297 25.96 0.40 8.68
CA LEU A 297 24.99 -0.16 9.63
C LEU A 297 24.73 -1.63 9.32
N GLY A 298 24.52 -1.97 8.05
CA GLY A 298 24.36 -3.36 7.60
C GLY A 298 25.55 -4.25 7.93
N GLN A 299 26.78 -3.78 7.70
CA GLN A 299 27.98 -4.51 8.09
C GLN A 299 28.03 -4.73 9.61
N ARG A 300 27.72 -3.71 10.40
CA ARG A 300 27.70 -3.78 11.85
C ARG A 300 26.69 -4.77 12.39
N CYS A 301 25.54 -4.90 11.74
CA CYS A 301 24.53 -5.91 12.09
C CYS A 301 25.10 -7.33 12.03
N VAL A 302 25.85 -7.65 10.98
CA VAL A 302 26.48 -8.97 10.83
C VAL A 302 27.59 -9.18 11.87
N ASP A 303 28.47 -8.20 12.09
CA ASP A 303 29.52 -8.29 13.12
C ASP A 303 28.91 -8.59 14.49
N THR A 304 27.86 -7.87 14.84
CA THR A 304 27.15 -8.01 16.11
C THR A 304 26.49 -9.38 16.22
N LEU A 305 25.79 -9.82 15.16
CA LEU A 305 25.13 -11.12 15.15
C LEU A 305 26.13 -12.28 15.26
N VAL A 306 27.20 -12.23 14.47
CA VAL A 306 28.26 -13.28 14.51
C VAL A 306 28.97 -13.32 15.86
N SER A 307 29.18 -12.16 16.50
CA SER A 307 29.70 -12.11 17.88
C SER A 307 28.76 -12.81 18.85
N ASN A 308 27.46 -12.60 18.74
CA ASN A 308 26.45 -13.25 19.58
C ASN A 308 26.34 -14.75 19.32
N ILE A 309 26.49 -15.21 18.08
CA ILE A 309 26.49 -16.64 17.73
C ILE A 309 27.71 -17.33 18.41
N LYS A 310 28.87 -16.68 18.41
CA LYS A 310 30.10 -17.24 19.00
C LYS A 310 30.15 -17.18 20.53
N SER A 311 29.55 -16.17 21.12
CA SER A 311 29.53 -15.92 22.56
C SER A 311 28.13 -15.45 22.98
N PRO A 312 27.17 -16.37 23.18
CA PRO A 312 25.79 -16.04 23.43
C PRO A 312 25.59 -15.17 24.69
N ARG A 313 25.01 -13.99 24.50
CA ARG A 313 24.58 -13.05 25.55
C ARG A 313 23.08 -12.88 25.52
N PHE A 314 22.34 -13.98 25.60
CA PHE A 314 20.90 -14.04 25.29
C PHE A 314 20.00 -13.20 26.20
N PHE A 315 20.49 -12.76 27.35
CA PHE A 315 19.70 -12.00 28.32
C PHE A 315 20.11 -10.53 28.42
N GLU A 316 21.13 -10.12 27.68
CA GLU A 316 21.57 -8.72 27.66
C GLU A 316 20.85 -7.97 26.53
N LYS A 317 20.26 -6.82 26.91
CA LYS A 317 19.75 -5.84 25.94
C LYS A 317 20.89 -4.88 25.65
N GLU A 318 21.32 -4.82 24.41
CA GLU A 318 22.31 -3.86 23.95
C GLU A 318 21.67 -2.91 22.94
N PHE A 319 21.71 -1.62 23.26
CA PHE A 319 21.17 -0.55 22.44
C PHE A 319 22.34 0.20 21.82
N MET A 320 22.45 0.16 20.49
CA MET A 320 23.47 0.90 19.76
C MET A 320 22.81 1.91 18.83
N LEU A 321 23.02 3.19 19.10
CA LEU A 321 22.71 4.23 18.14
C LEU A 321 23.93 4.45 17.26
N PHE A 322 23.76 4.24 15.98
CA PHE A 322 24.79 4.48 14.99
C PHE A 322 24.91 5.98 14.77
N LYS A 323 25.90 6.60 15.39
CA LYS A 323 26.14 8.04 15.31
C LYS A 323 26.70 8.37 13.93
N ASP A 324 25.85 8.94 13.11
CA ASP A 324 26.28 9.45 11.83
C ASP A 324 26.98 10.81 12.00
N ASN A 325 28.13 10.98 11.35
CA ASN A 325 28.88 12.24 11.36
C ASN A 325 28.31 13.32 10.43
N VAL A 326 27.10 13.11 9.94
CA VAL A 326 26.43 13.87 8.88
C VAL A 326 26.19 15.35 9.23
N MET A 327 26.19 15.68 10.50
CA MET A 327 25.84 17.04 10.95
C MET A 327 26.90 18.10 10.68
N ASP A 328 28.12 17.73 10.34
CA ASP A 328 29.23 18.67 10.13
C ASP A 328 29.46 19.07 8.66
N SER A 329 28.88 18.36 7.71
CA SER A 329 28.96 18.75 6.30
C SER A 329 27.89 19.79 5.97
N GLY A 330 28.26 21.06 6.08
CA GLY A 330 27.52 22.27 5.75
C GLY A 330 26.32 22.14 4.82
N LEU A 331 25.16 21.79 5.38
CA LEU A 331 23.88 22.00 4.70
C LEU A 331 23.75 23.50 4.47
N ASP A 332 24.00 23.96 3.24
CA ASP A 332 23.79 25.35 2.86
C ASP A 332 22.26 25.54 2.66
N LEU A 333 21.60 25.91 3.76
CA LEU A 333 20.15 26.12 3.75
C LEU A 333 19.83 27.32 2.85
N PRO A 334 18.85 27.24 1.95
CA PRO A 334 18.38 28.35 1.15
C PRO A 334 17.85 29.50 2.02
N SER A 335 17.62 30.63 1.43
CA SER A 335 16.89 31.71 2.11
C SER A 335 15.47 31.29 2.37
N VAL A 336 14.91 31.73 3.52
CA VAL A 336 13.51 31.43 3.87
C VAL A 336 12.61 31.77 2.70
N PRO A 337 11.76 30.83 2.25
CA PRO A 337 10.78 31.08 1.21
C PRO A 337 9.96 32.31 1.57
N LYS A 338 9.89 33.27 0.68
CA LYS A 338 8.99 34.40 0.87
C LYS A 338 7.57 33.86 0.66
N PRO A 339 6.63 34.20 1.55
CA PRO A 339 5.23 33.88 1.29
C PRO A 339 4.90 34.42 -0.11
N PRO A 340 4.18 33.70 -0.94
CA PRO A 340 3.79 34.18 -2.26
C PRO A 340 3.20 35.58 -2.06
N VAL A 341 3.74 36.57 -2.77
CA VAL A 341 3.17 37.93 -2.78
C VAL A 341 1.82 37.77 -3.44
N ILE A 342 0.80 37.57 -2.61
CA ILE A 342 -0.59 37.61 -3.04
C ILE A 342 -0.78 39.10 -3.42
N HIS A 343 -0.63 39.43 -4.69
CA HIS A 343 -1.23 40.64 -5.20
C HIS A 343 -2.72 40.47 -4.91
N GLU A 344 -3.25 41.25 -3.98
CA GLU A 344 -4.70 41.35 -3.69
C GLU A 344 -5.42 41.96 -4.92
N THR A 345 -5.43 41.25 -6.01
CA THR A 345 -6.52 41.31 -6.94
C THR A 345 -7.59 40.42 -6.34
N GLU A 346 -8.78 40.94 -6.08
CA GLU A 346 -9.91 40.19 -5.54
C GLU A 346 -9.99 38.82 -6.24
N LYS A 347 -9.53 37.75 -5.55
CA LYS A 347 -9.70 36.39 -6.05
C LYS A 347 -11.19 36.08 -6.01
N ARG A 348 -11.73 35.65 -7.12
CA ARG A 348 -13.09 35.09 -7.14
C ARG A 348 -13.08 33.78 -6.38
N ASN A 349 -13.94 33.64 -5.37
CA ASN A 349 -14.12 32.36 -4.68
C ASN A 349 -15.10 31.50 -5.46
N LEU A 350 -14.73 30.26 -5.73
CA LEU A 350 -15.57 29.23 -6.31
C LEU A 350 -15.84 28.17 -5.24
N LYS A 351 -17.08 27.99 -4.84
CA LYS A 351 -17.47 27.03 -3.81
C LYS A 351 -18.05 25.77 -4.42
N ILE A 352 -17.49 24.62 -4.07
CA ILE A 352 -17.92 23.31 -4.57
C ILE A 352 -18.45 22.47 -3.42
N LEU A 353 -19.69 22.01 -3.52
CA LEU A 353 -20.26 21.03 -2.61
C LEU A 353 -20.08 19.63 -3.18
N ALA A 354 -19.46 18.72 -2.44
CA ALA A 354 -19.03 17.42 -2.95
C ALA A 354 -19.12 16.29 -1.91
N PRO A 355 -19.15 15.02 -2.34
CA PRO A 355 -19.01 13.87 -1.47
C PRO A 355 -17.52 13.58 -1.18
N SER A 356 -17.26 12.75 -0.19
CA SER A 356 -15.91 12.20 0.03
C SER A 356 -15.60 11.11 -1.02
N LEU A 357 -14.89 11.49 -2.09
CA LEU A 357 -14.49 10.57 -3.17
C LEU A 357 -12.97 10.56 -3.38
N PRO A 358 -12.36 9.40 -3.69
CA PRO A 358 -10.94 9.34 -4.07
C PRO A 358 -10.58 10.24 -5.26
N THR A 359 -11.49 10.41 -6.20
CA THR A 359 -11.33 11.24 -7.40
C THR A 359 -11.31 12.74 -7.10
N LEU A 360 -11.96 13.22 -6.05
CA LEU A 360 -11.87 14.61 -5.64
C LEU A 360 -10.46 15.01 -5.19
N LEU A 361 -9.70 14.05 -4.68
CA LEU A 361 -8.28 14.24 -4.38
C LEU A 361 -7.46 14.55 -5.62
N SER A 362 -7.68 13.79 -6.69
CA SER A 362 -7.02 14.05 -7.97
C SER A 362 -7.45 15.38 -8.57
N MET A 363 -8.70 15.79 -8.32
CA MET A 363 -9.21 17.09 -8.79
C MET A 363 -8.63 18.27 -8.01
N SER A 364 -8.44 18.15 -6.70
CA SER A 364 -7.80 19.22 -5.91
C SER A 364 -6.37 19.49 -6.36
N ALA A 365 -5.68 18.47 -6.88
CA ALA A 365 -4.37 18.61 -7.51
C ALA A 365 -4.40 19.51 -8.75
N VAL A 366 -5.33 19.23 -9.65
CA VAL A 366 -5.51 20.02 -10.89
C VAL A 366 -6.08 21.42 -10.58
N ALA A 367 -6.85 21.55 -9.50
CA ALA A 367 -7.46 22.80 -9.07
C ALA A 367 -6.42 23.90 -8.82
N ASN A 368 -5.28 23.59 -8.22
CA ASN A 368 -4.23 24.57 -7.95
C ASN A 368 -3.66 25.24 -9.20
N GLU A 369 -3.51 24.49 -10.29
CA GLU A 369 -3.08 25.05 -11.57
C GLU A 369 -4.16 25.98 -12.14
N PHE A 370 -5.42 25.55 -12.06
CA PHE A 370 -6.57 26.36 -12.49
C PHE A 370 -6.70 27.63 -11.66
N GLU A 371 -6.57 27.56 -10.33
CA GLU A 371 -6.59 28.72 -9.42
C GLU A 371 -5.54 29.77 -9.78
N LYS A 372 -4.31 29.33 -10.01
CA LYS A 372 -3.19 30.22 -10.42
C LYS A 372 -3.44 30.85 -11.79
N LYS A 373 -3.92 30.06 -12.75
CA LYS A 373 -4.14 30.51 -14.13
C LYS A 373 -5.31 31.48 -14.26
N HIS A 374 -6.37 31.29 -13.47
CA HIS A 374 -7.62 32.05 -13.57
C HIS A 374 -7.87 33.03 -12.44
N ASN A 375 -6.92 33.17 -11.49
CA ASN A 375 -7.03 34.02 -10.29
C ASN A 375 -8.32 33.77 -9.50
N VAL A 376 -8.65 32.49 -9.29
CA VAL A 376 -9.77 32.02 -8.47
C VAL A 376 -9.23 31.26 -7.26
N HIS A 377 -10.06 31.13 -6.22
CA HIS A 377 -9.82 30.24 -5.10
C HIS A 377 -10.98 29.23 -5.04
N ILE A 378 -10.64 27.94 -4.94
CA ILE A 378 -11.64 26.85 -4.90
C ILE A 378 -11.76 26.31 -3.48
N GLU A 379 -12.95 26.44 -2.92
CA GLU A 379 -13.30 25.95 -1.59
C GLU A 379 -14.21 24.71 -1.72
N TYR A 380 -13.85 23.62 -1.05
CA TYR A 380 -14.62 22.37 -1.06
C TYR A 380 -15.32 22.17 0.27
N ASP A 381 -16.65 22.09 0.24
CA ASP A 381 -17.48 21.59 1.34
C ASP A 381 -17.75 20.09 1.10
N ILE A 382 -17.26 19.23 2.01
CA ILE A 382 -17.38 17.78 1.87
C ILE A 382 -18.47 17.25 2.81
N LEU A 383 -19.44 16.55 2.25
CA LEU A 383 -20.56 15.96 2.99
C LEU A 383 -20.62 14.43 2.79
N SER A 384 -21.33 13.75 3.68
CA SER A 384 -21.75 12.37 3.46
C SER A 384 -22.71 12.27 2.26
N TYR A 385 -22.84 11.09 1.64
CA TYR A 385 -23.74 10.85 0.51
C TYR A 385 -25.16 11.35 0.80
N LYS A 386 -25.71 10.99 1.96
CA LYS A 386 -27.04 11.37 2.41
C LYS A 386 -27.20 12.87 2.64
N ASP A 387 -26.21 13.48 3.31
CA ASP A 387 -26.25 14.91 3.63
C ASP A 387 -26.09 15.76 2.37
N LEU A 388 -25.25 15.31 1.44
CA LEU A 388 -25.09 15.91 0.12
C LEU A 388 -26.41 15.91 -0.66
N PHE A 389 -27.09 14.76 -0.74
CA PHE A 389 -28.39 14.67 -1.39
C PHE A 389 -29.39 15.66 -0.78
N ASN A 390 -29.51 15.66 0.57
CA ASN A 390 -30.42 16.56 1.28
C ASN A 390 -30.09 18.05 1.03
N ALA A 391 -28.80 18.40 0.99
CA ALA A 391 -28.35 19.76 0.72
C ALA A 391 -28.72 20.20 -0.71
N ILE A 392 -28.53 19.33 -1.71
CA ILE A 392 -28.90 19.61 -3.11
C ILE A 392 -30.43 19.69 -3.27
N VAL A 393 -31.20 18.81 -2.61
CA VAL A 393 -32.67 18.89 -2.61
C VAL A 393 -33.13 20.21 -2.02
N LYS A 394 -32.58 20.62 -0.88
CA LYS A 394 -32.91 21.91 -0.28
C LYS A 394 -32.60 23.07 -1.21
N TYR A 395 -31.44 23.07 -1.87
CA TYR A 395 -31.10 24.06 -2.90
C TYR A 395 -32.11 24.06 -4.05
N ALA A 396 -32.44 22.87 -4.58
CA ALA A 396 -33.39 22.73 -5.69
C ALA A 396 -34.81 23.20 -5.34
N ASP A 397 -35.20 23.11 -4.06
CA ASP A 397 -36.54 23.54 -3.58
C ASP A 397 -36.62 25.04 -3.26
N THR A 398 -35.54 25.60 -2.70
CA THR A 398 -35.53 27.00 -2.23
C THR A 398 -34.92 27.99 -3.21
N GLY A 399 -34.07 27.52 -4.13
CA GLY A 399 -33.24 28.37 -4.99
C GLY A 399 -32.09 29.08 -4.24
N GLU A 400 -31.97 28.90 -2.92
CA GLU A 400 -30.92 29.52 -2.13
C GLU A 400 -29.63 28.71 -2.26
N SER A 401 -28.64 29.22 -3.00
CA SER A 401 -27.33 28.59 -3.15
C SER A 401 -26.25 29.27 -2.31
N ARG A 402 -25.44 28.46 -1.67
CA ARG A 402 -24.16 28.89 -1.05
C ARG A 402 -22.95 28.37 -1.82
N HIS A 403 -23.19 27.57 -2.87
CA HIS A 403 -22.17 26.92 -3.68
C HIS A 403 -22.41 27.22 -5.16
N ASP A 404 -21.34 27.32 -5.90
CA ASP A 404 -21.35 27.57 -7.34
C ASP A 404 -21.52 26.26 -8.12
N ILE A 405 -20.88 25.19 -7.61
CA ILE A 405 -20.91 23.87 -8.20
C ILE A 405 -21.36 22.84 -7.17
N TYR A 406 -22.20 21.93 -7.61
CA TYR A 406 -22.66 20.77 -6.85
C TYR A 406 -22.21 19.49 -7.53
N VAL A 407 -21.54 18.62 -6.78
CA VAL A 407 -21.22 17.26 -7.25
C VAL A 407 -22.42 16.38 -6.96
N PHE A 408 -23.05 15.81 -8.00
CA PHE A 408 -24.23 14.99 -7.84
C PHE A 408 -24.11 13.65 -8.55
N ASP A 409 -24.73 12.62 -7.95
CA ASP A 409 -24.77 11.27 -8.49
C ASP A 409 -25.64 11.18 -9.76
N VAL A 410 -25.22 10.38 -10.73
CA VAL A 410 -25.97 10.11 -11.97
C VAL A 410 -27.42 9.68 -11.67
N SER A 411 -27.67 8.90 -10.61
CA SER A 411 -28.98 8.45 -10.20
C SER A 411 -29.94 9.60 -9.86
N TRP A 412 -29.43 10.75 -9.45
CA TRP A 412 -30.20 11.93 -9.08
C TRP A 412 -30.57 12.83 -10.27
N LEU A 413 -30.00 12.56 -11.45
CA LEU A 413 -30.18 13.41 -12.65
C LEU A 413 -31.63 13.71 -12.97
N THR A 414 -32.48 12.69 -12.99
CA THR A 414 -33.92 12.86 -13.32
C THR A 414 -34.62 13.72 -12.29
N PHE A 415 -34.30 13.56 -11.01
CA PHE A 415 -34.87 14.36 -9.94
C PHE A 415 -34.44 15.83 -10.08
N MET A 416 -33.12 16.06 -10.25
CA MET A 416 -32.57 17.41 -10.41
C MET A 416 -33.07 18.11 -11.68
N GLY A 417 -33.23 17.36 -12.77
CA GLY A 417 -33.78 17.87 -14.03
C GLY A 417 -35.26 18.26 -13.92
N LYS A 418 -36.08 17.49 -13.19
CA LYS A 418 -37.48 17.84 -12.91
C LYS A 418 -37.62 19.12 -12.07
N LYS A 419 -36.69 19.33 -11.14
CA LYS A 419 -36.62 20.52 -10.29
C LYS A 419 -35.97 21.71 -11.00
N ASP A 420 -35.43 21.52 -12.20
CA ASP A 420 -34.68 22.53 -12.94
C ASP A 420 -33.55 23.17 -12.11
N ALA A 421 -32.85 22.32 -11.34
CA ALA A 421 -31.92 22.74 -10.30
C ALA A 421 -30.64 23.40 -10.86
N PHE A 422 -30.14 22.93 -12.01
CA PHE A 422 -28.84 23.34 -12.55
C PHE A 422 -28.97 24.08 -13.88
N CYS A 423 -27.94 24.84 -14.22
CA CYS A 423 -27.80 25.51 -15.49
C CYS A 423 -27.79 24.53 -16.67
N ASP A 424 -28.36 24.95 -17.80
CA ASP A 424 -28.19 24.29 -19.10
C ASP A 424 -26.79 24.65 -19.65
N ILE A 425 -25.90 23.65 -19.71
CA ILE A 425 -24.54 23.80 -20.23
C ILE A 425 -24.36 23.21 -21.64
N SER A 426 -25.47 23.01 -22.35
CA SER A 426 -25.46 22.37 -23.67
C SER A 426 -24.60 23.10 -24.69
N ASP A 427 -24.60 24.43 -24.69
CA ASP A 427 -23.81 25.22 -25.64
C ASP A 427 -22.31 25.11 -25.32
N PHE A 428 -21.94 25.05 -24.05
CA PHE A 428 -20.58 24.82 -23.61
C PHE A 428 -20.04 23.45 -24.08
N ILE A 429 -20.84 22.40 -23.88
CA ILE A 429 -20.43 21.02 -24.29
C ILE A 429 -20.37 20.89 -25.81
N ARG A 430 -21.27 21.50 -26.57
CA ARG A 430 -21.31 21.43 -28.04
C ARG A 430 -20.22 22.30 -28.69
N GLY A 431 -19.79 23.35 -28.00
CA GLY A 431 -18.80 24.32 -28.52
C GLY A 431 -17.35 23.80 -28.52
N ASP A 432 -17.05 22.72 -27.84
CA ASP A 432 -15.72 22.15 -27.78
C ASP A 432 -15.69 20.73 -28.37
N GLU A 433 -15.23 20.62 -29.62
CA GLU A 433 -15.09 19.32 -30.33
C GLU A 433 -14.09 18.37 -29.61
N ASN A 434 -13.12 18.89 -28.86
CA ASN A 434 -12.15 18.10 -28.13
C ASN A 434 -12.77 17.40 -26.92
N MET A 435 -13.80 17.95 -26.29
CA MET A 435 -14.49 17.30 -25.16
C MET A 435 -15.07 15.94 -25.57
N HIS A 436 -15.61 15.83 -26.78
CA HIS A 436 -16.19 14.57 -27.28
C HIS A 436 -15.17 13.47 -27.54
N SER A 437 -13.90 13.82 -27.74
CA SER A 437 -12.82 12.85 -27.97
C SER A 437 -12.20 12.31 -26.67
N HIS A 438 -12.31 13.05 -25.57
CA HIS A 438 -11.68 12.71 -24.29
C HIS A 438 -12.67 12.15 -23.25
N ILE A 439 -13.97 12.32 -23.46
CA ILE A 439 -15.01 11.83 -22.55
C ILE A 439 -15.77 10.67 -23.20
N VAL A 440 -15.91 9.58 -22.47
CA VAL A 440 -16.72 8.45 -22.91
C VAL A 440 -18.15 8.94 -23.19
N ARG A 441 -18.61 8.77 -24.43
CA ARG A 441 -19.93 9.29 -24.91
C ARG A 441 -21.08 8.95 -23.97
N ARG A 442 -21.09 7.75 -23.41
CA ARG A 442 -22.12 7.30 -22.47
C ARG A 442 -22.15 8.12 -21.19
N ASN A 443 -21.00 8.58 -20.69
CA ASN A 443 -20.94 9.43 -19.51
C ASN A 443 -21.54 10.83 -19.80
N LEU A 444 -21.31 11.38 -20.99
CA LEU A 444 -21.97 12.60 -21.45
C LEU A 444 -23.49 12.39 -21.57
N ASP A 445 -23.93 11.27 -22.11
CA ASP A 445 -25.36 10.97 -22.25
C ASP A 445 -26.04 10.84 -20.88
N ASN A 446 -25.34 10.39 -19.85
CA ASN A 446 -25.79 10.33 -18.46
C ASN A 446 -25.92 11.72 -17.79
N CYS A 447 -25.53 12.81 -18.46
CA CYS A 447 -25.71 14.18 -17.98
C CYS A 447 -26.89 14.90 -18.64
N LYS A 448 -27.65 14.21 -19.50
CA LYS A 448 -28.80 14.79 -20.24
C LYS A 448 -30.12 14.55 -19.54
N TYR A 449 -30.87 15.63 -19.38
CA TYR A 449 -32.27 15.58 -19.01
C TYR A 449 -33.11 16.35 -20.04
N ALA A 450 -34.11 15.70 -20.61
CA ALA A 450 -35.01 16.29 -21.65
C ALA A 450 -34.24 16.97 -22.80
N GLY A 451 -33.13 16.38 -23.25
CA GLY A 451 -32.28 16.86 -24.34
C GLY A 451 -31.28 17.97 -23.99
N ARG A 452 -31.30 18.46 -22.75
CA ARG A 452 -30.34 19.45 -22.22
C ARG A 452 -29.27 18.81 -21.38
N TYR A 453 -28.02 19.28 -21.46
CA TYR A 453 -26.96 18.91 -20.53
C TYR A 453 -27.07 19.77 -19.27
N ILE A 454 -27.47 19.17 -18.16
CA ILE A 454 -27.58 19.83 -16.84
C ILE A 454 -26.43 19.42 -15.89
N GLY A 455 -25.49 18.67 -16.39
CA GLY A 455 -24.31 18.26 -15.68
C GLY A 455 -23.12 18.02 -16.59
N PHE A 456 -21.93 18.00 -16.01
CA PHE A 456 -20.67 17.66 -16.66
C PHE A 456 -20.05 16.43 -15.93
N PRO A 457 -19.72 15.35 -16.63
CA PRO A 457 -19.24 14.11 -15.99
C PRO A 457 -17.81 14.28 -15.48
N ILE A 458 -17.59 13.91 -14.22
CA ILE A 458 -16.27 13.92 -13.57
C ILE A 458 -15.71 12.52 -13.39
N VAL A 459 -16.58 11.58 -13.06
CA VAL A 459 -16.22 10.18 -12.84
C VAL A 459 -17.25 9.31 -13.51
N GLY A 460 -16.77 8.31 -14.22
CA GLY A 460 -17.60 7.21 -14.71
C GLY A 460 -17.07 5.91 -14.20
N GLY A 461 -17.88 5.15 -13.50
CA GLY A 461 -17.58 3.82 -13.00
C GLY A 461 -18.53 2.77 -13.58
N THR A 462 -18.14 1.52 -13.49
CA THR A 462 -19.00 0.38 -13.82
C THR A 462 -18.72 -0.78 -12.88
N HIS A 463 -19.72 -1.64 -12.70
CA HIS A 463 -19.49 -2.87 -11.94
C HIS A 463 -18.56 -3.82 -12.69
N ILE A 464 -17.58 -4.35 -11.95
CA ILE A 464 -16.73 -5.45 -12.38
C ILE A 464 -16.67 -6.52 -11.27
N LEU A 465 -16.28 -7.73 -11.65
CA LEU A 465 -15.97 -8.79 -10.72
C LEU A 465 -14.47 -8.77 -10.41
N PHE A 466 -14.11 -8.50 -9.17
CA PHE A 466 -12.76 -8.78 -8.63
C PHE A 466 -12.74 -10.20 -8.10
N TYR A 467 -11.67 -10.95 -8.37
CA TYR A 467 -11.52 -12.31 -7.87
C TYR A 467 -10.06 -12.64 -7.52
N ARG A 468 -9.89 -13.56 -6.60
CA ARG A 468 -8.59 -14.06 -6.14
C ARG A 468 -8.02 -15.08 -7.13
N LYS A 469 -7.26 -14.61 -8.14
CA LYS A 469 -6.65 -15.49 -9.15
C LYS A 469 -5.79 -16.60 -8.52
N ASP A 470 -5.05 -16.30 -7.46
CA ASP A 470 -4.24 -17.27 -6.73
C ASP A 470 -5.07 -18.42 -6.13
N LEU A 471 -6.29 -18.15 -5.69
CA LEU A 471 -7.21 -19.17 -5.18
C LEU A 471 -7.86 -19.97 -6.31
N PHE A 472 -8.18 -19.31 -7.42
CA PHE A 472 -8.72 -19.97 -8.61
C PHE A 472 -7.69 -20.91 -9.26
N ASP A 473 -6.40 -20.60 -9.15
CA ASP A 473 -5.30 -21.42 -9.66
C ASP A 473 -4.88 -22.55 -8.69
N MET A 474 -5.48 -22.62 -7.48
CA MET A 474 -5.15 -23.68 -6.51
C MET A 474 -5.58 -25.08 -7.03
N PRO A 475 -4.65 -26.05 -7.15
CA PRO A 475 -4.96 -27.38 -7.68
C PRO A 475 -6.06 -28.13 -6.89
N LEU A 476 -6.17 -27.86 -5.59
CA LEU A 476 -7.21 -28.46 -4.76
C LEU A 476 -8.60 -27.91 -5.12
N MET A 477 -8.72 -26.59 -5.24
CA MET A 477 -9.98 -25.93 -5.59
C MET A 477 -10.43 -26.27 -7.01
N GLN A 478 -9.48 -26.32 -7.96
CA GLN A 478 -9.71 -26.75 -9.34
C GLN A 478 -10.34 -28.16 -9.37
N ARG A 479 -9.69 -29.13 -8.72
CA ARG A 479 -10.18 -30.52 -8.67
C ARG A 479 -11.53 -30.66 -7.97
N GLN A 480 -11.76 -29.93 -6.87
CA GLN A 480 -13.04 -29.98 -6.17
C GLN A 480 -14.18 -29.43 -7.04
N PHE A 481 -13.95 -28.28 -7.70
CA PHE A 481 -14.94 -27.66 -8.57
C PHE A 481 -15.25 -28.56 -9.78
N GLU A 482 -14.22 -29.07 -10.45
CA GLU A 482 -14.37 -29.97 -11.60
C GLU A 482 -15.12 -31.24 -11.23
N SER A 483 -14.82 -31.83 -10.07
CA SER A 483 -15.53 -33.03 -9.57
C SER A 483 -17.00 -32.77 -9.29
N MET A 484 -17.36 -31.57 -8.78
CA MET A 484 -18.74 -31.24 -8.44
C MET A 484 -19.58 -30.75 -9.63
N HIS A 485 -18.97 -30.08 -10.58
CA HIS A 485 -19.68 -29.36 -11.64
C HIS A 485 -19.33 -29.81 -13.06
N ASN A 486 -18.39 -30.74 -13.21
CA ASN A 486 -17.87 -31.22 -14.50
C ASN A 486 -17.43 -30.06 -15.42
N ALA A 487 -16.84 -29.00 -14.84
CA ALA A 487 -16.39 -27.77 -15.49
C ALA A 487 -15.13 -27.23 -14.81
N PRO A 488 -14.22 -26.57 -15.52
CA PRO A 488 -13.04 -25.96 -14.92
C PRO A 488 -13.43 -24.75 -14.07
N LEU A 489 -12.73 -24.55 -12.94
CA LEU A 489 -12.86 -23.35 -12.11
C LEU A 489 -12.24 -22.17 -12.87
N ARG A 490 -13.08 -21.19 -13.22
CA ARG A 490 -12.73 -19.95 -13.93
C ARG A 490 -13.66 -18.83 -13.48
N PRO A 491 -13.36 -17.56 -13.78
CA PRO A 491 -14.28 -16.47 -13.49
C PRO A 491 -15.70 -16.76 -14.03
N PRO A 492 -16.74 -16.60 -13.20
CA PRO A 492 -18.11 -16.99 -13.55
C PRO A 492 -18.68 -16.07 -14.65
N ARG A 493 -19.39 -16.67 -15.60
CA ARG A 493 -20.11 -15.95 -16.65
C ARG A 493 -21.60 -15.83 -16.37
N THR A 494 -22.12 -16.68 -15.51
CA THR A 494 -23.53 -16.70 -15.10
C THR A 494 -23.64 -16.62 -13.58
N TRP A 495 -24.78 -16.17 -13.08
CA TRP A 495 -25.04 -16.10 -11.65
C TRP A 495 -25.08 -17.50 -10.97
N THR A 496 -25.47 -18.51 -11.73
CA THR A 496 -25.40 -19.91 -11.25
C THR A 496 -23.95 -20.36 -11.04
N GLU A 497 -23.06 -20.07 -11.99
CA GLU A 497 -21.62 -20.31 -11.81
C GLU A 497 -21.06 -19.49 -10.65
N PHE A 498 -21.47 -18.21 -10.51
CA PHE A 498 -21.03 -17.35 -9.42
C PHE A 498 -21.39 -17.95 -8.05
N ASN A 499 -22.64 -18.36 -7.86
CA ASN A 499 -23.10 -18.95 -6.61
C ASN A 499 -22.41 -20.30 -6.32
N ALA A 500 -22.19 -21.12 -7.34
CA ALA A 500 -21.45 -22.38 -7.19
C ALA A 500 -20.00 -22.14 -6.72
N ILE A 501 -19.32 -21.15 -7.31
CA ILE A 501 -17.96 -20.77 -6.93
C ILE A 501 -17.96 -20.12 -5.54
N ALA A 502 -18.92 -19.24 -5.25
CA ALA A 502 -19.05 -18.64 -3.92
C ALA A 502 -19.21 -19.70 -2.83
N ARG A 503 -20.04 -20.73 -3.09
CA ARG A 503 -20.20 -21.86 -2.19
C ARG A 503 -18.89 -22.62 -1.96
N LEU A 504 -18.12 -22.89 -3.03
CA LEU A 504 -16.82 -23.59 -2.95
C LEU A 504 -15.85 -22.83 -2.02
N PHE A 505 -15.84 -21.50 -2.10
CA PHE A 505 -14.96 -20.63 -1.32
C PHE A 505 -15.56 -20.16 0.01
N THR A 506 -16.67 -20.72 0.46
CA THR A 506 -17.25 -20.42 1.78
C THR A 506 -16.91 -21.51 2.79
N LYS A 507 -16.23 -21.15 3.86
CA LYS A 507 -15.70 -22.09 4.88
C LYS A 507 -16.76 -22.99 5.50
N SER A 508 -17.96 -22.46 5.75
CA SER A 508 -19.07 -23.21 6.34
C SER A 508 -19.65 -24.30 5.41
N TYR A 509 -19.45 -24.18 4.10
CA TYR A 509 -19.89 -25.15 3.09
C TYR A 509 -18.75 -26.03 2.57
N ASN A 510 -17.52 -25.54 2.63
CA ASN A 510 -16.31 -26.28 2.25
C ASN A 510 -15.22 -26.07 3.32
N PRO A 511 -15.00 -27.04 4.22
CA PRO A 511 -13.98 -26.93 5.27
C PRO A 511 -12.54 -26.68 4.75
N TYR A 512 -12.29 -27.04 3.49
CA TYR A 512 -11.00 -26.81 2.83
C TYR A 512 -10.88 -25.44 2.16
N SER A 513 -11.93 -24.63 2.22
CA SER A 513 -11.89 -23.29 1.65
C SER A 513 -10.80 -22.45 2.30
N PRO A 514 -9.97 -21.74 1.50
CA PRO A 514 -8.96 -20.81 2.01
C PRO A 514 -9.56 -19.49 2.51
N THR A 515 -10.82 -19.19 2.18
CA THR A 515 -11.53 -17.97 2.58
C THR A 515 -12.68 -18.29 3.53
N ILE A 516 -13.08 -17.30 4.33
CA ILE A 516 -14.23 -17.43 5.24
C ILE A 516 -15.52 -17.40 4.43
N TYR A 517 -15.61 -16.46 3.49
CA TYR A 517 -16.76 -16.22 2.63
C TYR A 517 -16.37 -16.37 1.15
N GLY A 518 -17.32 -16.75 0.34
CA GLY A 518 -17.13 -16.88 -1.11
C GLY A 518 -17.25 -15.55 -1.84
N THR A 519 -18.08 -14.66 -1.31
CA THR A 519 -18.33 -13.32 -1.84
C THR A 519 -18.69 -12.37 -0.70
N SER A 520 -18.81 -11.08 -1.01
CA SER A 520 -19.41 -10.06 -0.16
C SER A 520 -20.65 -9.50 -0.85
N VAL A 521 -21.65 -9.06 -0.08
CA VAL A 521 -22.88 -8.40 -0.55
C VAL A 521 -23.02 -7.09 0.20
N MET A 522 -23.18 -6.00 -0.52
CA MET A 522 -23.32 -4.65 0.03
C MET A 522 -24.80 -4.34 0.29
N GLY A 523 -25.17 -4.19 1.56
CA GLY A 523 -26.57 -4.01 1.94
C GLY A 523 -26.85 -2.87 2.91
N SER A 524 -25.83 -2.14 3.39
CA SER A 524 -25.99 -1.10 4.41
C SER A 524 -26.70 0.15 3.90
N ILE A 525 -26.63 0.41 2.61
CA ILE A 525 -27.29 1.54 1.95
C ILE A 525 -28.31 0.97 0.96
N HIS A 526 -29.53 1.51 0.99
CA HIS A 526 -30.61 1.03 0.12
C HIS A 526 -30.26 1.11 -1.37
N GLU A 527 -29.48 2.10 -1.79
CA GLU A 527 -29.00 2.25 -3.16
C GLU A 527 -28.05 1.11 -3.54
N GLU A 528 -27.09 0.77 -2.69
CA GLU A 528 -26.12 -0.31 -2.95
C GLU A 528 -26.84 -1.66 -3.08
N LEU A 529 -27.75 -1.95 -2.16
CA LEU A 529 -28.59 -3.15 -2.21
C LEU A 529 -29.45 -3.21 -3.47
N SER A 530 -30.01 -2.04 -3.88
CA SER A 530 -30.80 -1.93 -5.11
C SER A 530 -29.96 -2.21 -6.34
N LEU A 531 -28.72 -1.73 -6.40
CA LEU A 531 -27.79 -1.98 -7.51
C LEU A 531 -27.40 -3.48 -7.60
N GLU A 532 -27.12 -4.10 -6.45
CA GLU A 532 -26.88 -5.55 -6.35
C GLU A 532 -28.04 -6.36 -6.91
N LEU A 533 -29.27 -5.92 -6.66
CA LEU A 533 -30.45 -6.57 -7.19
C LEU A 533 -30.62 -6.30 -8.69
N LEU A 534 -30.51 -5.05 -9.13
CA LEU A 534 -30.77 -4.64 -10.51
C LEU A 534 -29.87 -5.34 -11.52
N ILE A 535 -28.57 -5.52 -11.23
CA ILE A 535 -27.66 -6.25 -12.11
C ILE A 535 -28.13 -7.70 -12.32
N ARG A 536 -28.76 -8.31 -11.32
CA ARG A 536 -29.33 -9.66 -11.43
C ARG A 536 -30.63 -9.66 -12.20
N LEU A 537 -31.58 -8.78 -11.86
CA LEU A 537 -32.85 -8.70 -12.57
C LEU A 537 -32.63 -8.55 -14.07
N TRP A 538 -31.80 -7.62 -14.47
CA TRP A 538 -31.49 -7.37 -15.89
C TRP A 538 -30.73 -8.52 -16.54
N SER A 539 -29.84 -9.19 -15.82
CA SER A 539 -29.10 -10.36 -16.34
C SER A 539 -30.03 -11.54 -16.63
N PHE A 540 -31.16 -11.67 -15.92
CA PHE A 540 -32.18 -12.67 -16.18
C PHE A 540 -33.23 -12.23 -17.20
N GLY A 541 -33.05 -11.03 -17.79
CA GLY A 541 -33.99 -10.46 -18.77
C GLY A 541 -35.25 -9.84 -18.14
N GLY A 542 -35.19 -9.55 -16.84
CA GLY A 542 -36.23 -8.84 -16.11
C GLY A 542 -36.02 -7.34 -16.12
N GLY A 543 -36.82 -6.62 -15.34
CA GLY A 543 -36.75 -5.17 -15.18
C GLY A 543 -37.79 -4.68 -14.18
N LEU A 544 -37.72 -3.37 -13.83
CA LEU A 544 -38.66 -2.77 -12.90
C LEU A 544 -40.04 -2.54 -13.52
N TYR A 545 -40.09 -2.32 -14.85
CA TYR A 545 -41.27 -1.99 -15.58
C TYR A 545 -41.47 -2.92 -16.77
N ASP A 546 -42.73 -3.17 -17.11
CA ASP A 546 -43.13 -3.85 -18.34
C ASP A 546 -43.05 -2.94 -19.59
N ALA A 547 -43.36 -3.49 -20.75
CA ALA A 547 -43.38 -2.75 -22.02
C ALA A 547 -44.39 -1.60 -22.04
N HIS A 548 -45.37 -1.56 -21.13
CA HIS A 548 -46.39 -0.53 -20.99
C HIS A 548 -46.07 0.51 -19.89
N GLY A 549 -44.90 0.35 -19.22
CA GLY A 549 -44.45 1.24 -18.15
C GLY A 549 -45.10 0.94 -16.78
N HIS A 550 -45.75 -0.20 -16.60
CA HIS A 550 -46.27 -0.62 -15.30
C HIS A 550 -45.21 -1.36 -14.50
N LEU A 551 -45.23 -1.24 -13.18
CA LEU A 551 -44.34 -1.92 -12.29
C LEU A 551 -44.50 -3.45 -12.40
N ALA A 552 -43.45 -4.17 -12.74
CA ALA A 552 -43.46 -5.60 -13.06
C ALA A 552 -42.49 -6.46 -12.18
N LEU A 553 -42.46 -6.19 -10.87
CA LEU A 553 -41.52 -6.82 -9.96
C LEU A 553 -41.73 -8.35 -9.81
N ASN A 554 -42.92 -8.86 -10.07
CA ASN A 554 -43.29 -10.28 -9.90
C ASN A 554 -43.13 -11.11 -11.18
N SER A 555 -42.44 -10.60 -12.21
CA SER A 555 -42.16 -11.41 -13.40
C SER A 555 -41.29 -12.65 -13.05
N SER A 556 -41.45 -13.73 -13.83
CA SER A 556 -40.65 -14.96 -13.61
C SER A 556 -39.15 -14.73 -13.74
N GLN A 557 -38.74 -13.78 -14.54
CA GLN A 557 -37.34 -13.35 -14.70
C GLN A 557 -36.83 -12.64 -13.44
N ASN A 558 -37.63 -11.72 -12.89
CA ASN A 558 -37.30 -11.03 -11.66
C ASN A 558 -37.21 -11.98 -10.47
N VAL A 559 -38.13 -12.92 -10.36
CA VAL A 559 -38.10 -13.96 -9.30
C VAL A 559 -36.77 -14.71 -9.34
N LYS A 560 -36.30 -15.14 -10.52
CA LYS A 560 -34.99 -15.80 -10.66
C LYS A 560 -33.81 -14.89 -10.22
N GLY A 561 -33.89 -13.58 -10.54
CA GLY A 561 -32.89 -12.60 -10.10
C GLY A 561 -32.87 -12.48 -8.57
N PHE A 562 -34.02 -12.38 -7.92
CA PHE A 562 -34.15 -12.36 -6.46
C PHE A 562 -33.64 -13.65 -5.81
N GLU A 563 -34.03 -14.81 -6.32
CA GLU A 563 -33.57 -16.10 -5.81
C GLU A 563 -32.05 -16.23 -5.92
N SER A 564 -31.47 -15.80 -7.03
CA SER A 564 -30.01 -15.78 -7.23
C SER A 564 -29.30 -14.87 -6.23
N MET A 565 -29.89 -13.71 -5.91
CA MET A 565 -29.34 -12.78 -4.91
C MET A 565 -29.40 -13.40 -3.51
N LEU A 566 -30.56 -13.92 -3.13
CA LEU A 566 -30.74 -14.58 -1.82
C LEU A 566 -29.81 -15.79 -1.64
N GLU A 567 -29.50 -16.48 -2.73
CA GLU A 567 -28.50 -17.54 -2.71
C GLU A 567 -27.10 -16.98 -2.45
N SER A 568 -26.69 -15.88 -3.12
CA SER A 568 -25.39 -15.24 -2.90
C SER A 568 -25.21 -14.78 -1.44
N CYS A 569 -26.26 -14.26 -0.81
CA CYS A 569 -26.24 -13.83 0.59
C CYS A 569 -25.87 -14.98 1.57
N ARG A 570 -26.11 -16.25 1.20
CA ARG A 570 -25.70 -17.41 2.02
C ARG A 570 -24.20 -17.63 2.05
N TYR A 571 -23.47 -17.03 1.11
CA TYR A 571 -22.02 -17.19 0.92
C TYR A 571 -21.26 -15.91 1.26
N ALA A 572 -21.96 -14.86 1.71
CA ALA A 572 -21.45 -13.59 2.17
C ALA A 572 -21.41 -13.51 3.70
N GLU A 573 -21.03 -12.36 4.22
CA GLU A 573 -21.08 -12.02 5.64
C GLU A 573 -22.51 -12.15 6.19
N GLN A 574 -22.67 -12.61 7.45
CA GLN A 574 -24.00 -12.82 8.04
C GLN A 574 -24.80 -11.54 8.22
N ASP A 575 -24.10 -10.44 8.44
CA ASP A 575 -24.62 -9.08 8.64
C ASP A 575 -24.55 -8.22 7.37
N PHE A 576 -24.71 -8.85 6.20
CA PHE A 576 -24.57 -8.16 4.90
C PHE A 576 -25.48 -6.92 4.77
N LEU A 577 -26.60 -6.84 5.49
CA LEU A 577 -27.47 -5.66 5.54
C LEU A 577 -26.83 -4.46 6.25
N GLU A 578 -25.75 -4.67 7.01
CA GLU A 578 -24.96 -3.63 7.67
C GLU A 578 -23.63 -3.39 6.93
N THR A 579 -23.31 -4.23 5.96
CA THR A 579 -22.04 -4.18 5.24
C THR A 579 -22.05 -3.08 4.18
N SER A 580 -21.20 -2.07 4.37
CA SER A 580 -20.98 -0.99 3.40
C SER A 580 -19.98 -1.40 2.31
N ILE A 581 -19.87 -0.59 1.27
CA ILE A 581 -18.88 -0.77 0.20
C ILE A 581 -17.44 -0.79 0.77
N ASP A 582 -17.12 0.10 1.71
CA ASP A 582 -15.79 0.16 2.33
C ASP A 582 -15.48 -1.10 3.16
N GLN A 583 -16.47 -1.60 3.91
CA GLN A 583 -16.35 -2.85 4.66
C GLN A 583 -16.16 -4.06 3.75
N SER A 584 -16.88 -4.11 2.62
CA SER A 584 -16.71 -5.18 1.60
C SER A 584 -15.31 -5.17 1.01
N PHE A 585 -14.77 -4.00 0.68
CA PHE A 585 -13.39 -3.86 0.21
C PHE A 585 -12.37 -4.23 1.27
N HIS A 586 -12.60 -3.85 2.52
CA HIS A 586 -11.74 -4.24 3.63
C HIS A 586 -11.73 -5.76 3.84
N SER A 587 -12.90 -6.40 3.84
CA SER A 587 -13.04 -7.86 3.95
C SER A 587 -12.33 -8.60 2.81
N PHE A 588 -12.51 -8.13 1.57
CA PHE A 588 -11.83 -8.69 0.41
C PHE A 588 -10.32 -8.44 0.47
N GLY A 589 -9.89 -7.21 0.79
CA GLY A 589 -8.49 -6.82 0.95
C GLY A 589 -7.76 -7.61 2.03
N ALA A 590 -8.43 -7.95 3.13
CA ALA A 590 -7.92 -8.83 4.19
C ALA A 590 -7.88 -10.32 3.79
N GLY A 591 -8.38 -10.68 2.59
CA GLY A 591 -8.41 -12.05 2.10
C GLY A 591 -9.53 -12.92 2.69
N ASN A 592 -10.53 -12.34 3.32
CA ASN A 592 -11.66 -13.06 3.91
C ASN A 592 -12.63 -13.59 2.85
N THR A 593 -12.71 -12.93 1.69
CA THR A 593 -13.60 -13.31 0.57
C THR A 593 -12.81 -13.66 -0.69
N ALA A 594 -13.36 -14.53 -1.53
CA ALA A 594 -12.73 -14.97 -2.78
C ALA A 594 -13.12 -14.11 -3.99
N MET A 595 -14.32 -13.56 -3.98
CA MET A 595 -14.89 -12.73 -5.05
C MET A 595 -15.57 -11.49 -4.47
N LEU A 596 -15.53 -10.38 -5.21
CA LEU A 596 -16.23 -9.14 -4.88
C LEU A 596 -16.73 -8.51 -6.17
N ILE A 597 -18.02 -8.20 -6.25
CA ILE A 597 -18.57 -7.34 -7.30
C ILE A 597 -18.64 -5.93 -6.76
N SER A 598 -17.97 -4.99 -7.41
CA SER A 598 -17.99 -3.59 -7.04
C SER A 598 -17.57 -2.70 -8.21
N PHE A 599 -17.34 -1.41 -7.94
CA PHE A 599 -17.08 -0.42 -8.97
C PHE A 599 -15.59 -0.29 -9.30
N THR A 600 -15.31 0.05 -10.56
CA THR A 600 -13.94 0.20 -11.09
C THR A 600 -13.09 1.25 -10.35
N GLU A 601 -13.71 2.30 -9.84
CA GLU A 601 -13.00 3.37 -9.11
C GLU A 601 -12.34 2.92 -7.81
N TYR A 602 -12.81 1.82 -7.23
CA TYR A 602 -12.23 1.24 -6.01
C TYR A 602 -11.06 0.28 -6.28
N ALA A 603 -10.70 0.03 -7.55
CA ALA A 603 -9.58 -0.87 -7.88
C ALA A 603 -8.26 -0.43 -7.24
N SER A 604 -8.05 0.87 -7.05
CA SER A 604 -6.87 1.42 -6.37
C SER A 604 -6.72 0.94 -4.92
N ASN A 605 -7.85 0.72 -4.21
CA ASN A 605 -7.83 0.24 -2.82
C ASN A 605 -7.30 -1.20 -2.72
N ILE A 606 -7.57 -2.03 -3.74
CA ILE A 606 -7.08 -3.42 -3.80
C ILE A 606 -5.58 -3.47 -4.11
N SER A 607 -5.08 -2.53 -4.90
CA SER A 607 -3.68 -2.45 -5.30
C SER A 607 -2.78 -1.80 -4.23
N ASN A 608 -3.36 -1.26 -3.17
CA ASN A 608 -2.63 -0.60 -2.10
C ASN A 608 -2.12 -1.62 -1.08
N PHE A 609 -0.81 -1.83 -0.99
CA PHE A 609 -0.16 -2.74 -0.04
C PHE A 609 -0.47 -2.48 1.44
N VAL A 610 -0.88 -1.27 1.77
CA VAL A 610 -1.25 -0.89 3.14
C VAL A 610 -2.66 -1.33 3.49
N GLN A 611 -3.57 -1.29 2.52
CA GLN A 611 -5.00 -1.57 2.73
C GLN A 611 -5.38 -2.99 2.34
N SER A 612 -4.48 -3.73 1.68
CA SER A 612 -4.79 -5.02 1.08
C SER A 612 -3.70 -6.06 1.28
N ASP A 613 -4.07 -7.22 1.84
CA ASP A 613 -3.21 -8.40 1.99
C ASP A 613 -3.11 -9.26 0.72
N ILE A 614 -3.87 -8.87 -0.30
CA ILE A 614 -4.04 -9.64 -1.54
C ILE A 614 -3.52 -8.93 -2.77
N VAL A 615 -2.70 -7.90 -2.59
CA VAL A 615 -2.03 -7.21 -3.71
C VAL A 615 -1.31 -8.23 -4.60
N SER A 616 -1.38 -8.04 -5.90
CA SER A 616 -0.90 -8.96 -6.95
C SER A 616 -1.63 -10.32 -7.07
N LYS A 617 -2.55 -10.66 -6.15
CA LYS A 617 -3.32 -11.92 -6.16
C LYS A 617 -4.71 -11.76 -6.74
N VAL A 618 -5.10 -10.54 -7.09
CA VAL A 618 -6.42 -10.22 -7.65
C VAL A 618 -6.32 -10.06 -9.15
N ASP A 619 -7.37 -10.48 -9.83
CA ASP A 619 -7.64 -10.18 -11.21
C ASP A 619 -9.11 -9.77 -11.36
N TYR A 620 -9.53 -9.36 -12.52
CA TYR A 620 -10.87 -8.86 -12.77
C TYR A 620 -11.51 -9.50 -13.99
N ALA A 621 -12.83 -9.57 -13.96
CA ALA A 621 -13.64 -10.10 -15.05
C ALA A 621 -14.95 -9.30 -15.17
N MET A 622 -15.64 -9.50 -16.29
CA MET A 622 -17.01 -9.02 -16.44
C MET A 622 -17.90 -9.65 -15.36
N ILE A 623 -18.86 -8.90 -14.83
CA ILE A 623 -19.84 -9.45 -13.90
C ILE A 623 -20.67 -10.57 -14.55
N PRO A 624 -21.18 -11.52 -13.77
CA PRO A 624 -22.08 -12.56 -14.28
C PRO A 624 -23.28 -11.97 -15.01
N GLY A 625 -23.62 -12.55 -16.15
CA GLY A 625 -24.71 -12.06 -17.00
C GLY A 625 -24.36 -10.88 -17.90
N GLY A 626 -23.21 -10.24 -17.70
CA GLY A 626 -22.67 -9.23 -18.62
C GLY A 626 -23.44 -7.91 -18.70
N ILE A 627 -24.27 -7.58 -17.72
CA ILE A 627 -25.08 -6.35 -17.69
C ILE A 627 -24.73 -5.51 -16.45
N PRO A 628 -23.60 -4.79 -16.47
CA PRO A 628 -23.20 -3.94 -15.36
C PRO A 628 -24.03 -2.64 -15.33
N VAL A 629 -24.20 -2.08 -14.15
CA VAL A 629 -24.69 -0.70 -13.99
C VAL A 629 -23.53 0.26 -14.20
N ASN A 630 -23.78 1.29 -14.99
CA ASN A 630 -22.91 2.46 -15.05
C ASN A 630 -23.30 3.42 -13.92
N VAL A 631 -22.31 3.81 -13.17
CA VAL A 631 -22.41 4.82 -12.11
C VAL A 631 -21.51 6.00 -12.48
N GLY A 632 -21.65 7.09 -11.77
CA GLY A 632 -20.79 8.24 -11.97
C GLY A 632 -21.24 9.47 -11.23
N TRP A 633 -20.34 10.44 -11.19
CA TRP A 633 -20.57 11.72 -10.56
C TRP A 633 -20.44 12.85 -11.58
N ASN A 634 -21.25 13.85 -11.43
CA ASN A 634 -21.36 14.98 -12.33
C ASN A 634 -21.24 16.29 -11.58
N PHE A 635 -20.66 17.30 -12.21
CA PHE A 635 -20.82 18.69 -11.80
C PHE A 635 -22.15 19.25 -12.27
N GLY A 636 -22.91 19.87 -11.37
CA GLY A 636 -24.03 20.71 -11.68
C GLY A 636 -23.72 22.16 -11.35
N LEU A 637 -23.86 23.06 -12.32
CA LEU A 637 -23.60 24.48 -12.12
C LEU A 637 -24.87 25.15 -11.52
N SER A 638 -24.68 25.85 -10.39
CA SER A 638 -25.76 26.62 -9.77
C SER A 638 -26.32 27.70 -10.69
N LYS A 639 -27.60 27.94 -10.65
CA LYS A 639 -28.23 29.05 -11.39
C LYS A 639 -27.96 30.42 -10.78
N ASN A 640 -27.47 30.44 -9.56
CA ASN A 640 -27.25 31.66 -8.77
C ASN A 640 -25.78 31.97 -8.54
N SER A 641 -24.88 31.29 -9.26
CA SER A 641 -23.42 31.55 -9.16
C SER A 641 -22.98 32.70 -10.06
#